data_c9eeb55a8545bbb959c96be2acf1fc62
#
_entry.id   c9eeb55a8545bbb959c96be2acf1fc62
#
_cell.length_a   1.000
_cell.length_b   1.000
_cell.length_c   1.000
_cell.angle_alpha   90.00
_cell.angle_beta   90.00
_cell.angle_gamma   90.00
#
_symmetry.space_group_name_H-M   'P 1'
#
loop_
_entity.id
_entity.type
_entity.pdbx_description
1 polymer ?
#
loop_
_entity_poly.entity_id
_entity_poly.type
_entity_poly.pdbx_seq_one_letter_code
_entity_poly.pdbx_strand_id
1 'polypeptide(L)'
;MANNTLDSISAWMKDPLNNVMLGWDSIVVMARHEVNYLLREEYISRFSSDTYLSPISGEVPLLGGRSKESIHDFILDAPRLAFSNNDLNKSHASLTCAILGGTQVTMTNNVDTWEAVRVIRIDPLQGPRLTLDLSLDSVPGIVDLDGGVSLDLKESDNFILTFAETIDDRKLGGNFFKEWFKTLPDSQRVWTLASIGAGNDNQMRPQSFKIRTQTNPAASLDRAAPDYGDGAVLVFIRMQGNQEGGDIPVEYRYLIPDDAGKNYSATVLFDAKRLAKAALLIGSFIDALNAVLVDFQFDTVYDTGSQAFEVIAYGGVLRIFTSEKELPFYFEGELVRAVFSNFGYRLPAYSIRPLMIKQTDHDGAVLTWTTTYLDLSYFTLPDNMHALEMRQDVTVDLRCTYPFAVNNNDLVVIPVVEITSSAANVVIKENPTIINGKPVDYPPLNQQIAQLKAEYSTVNLDEHNARIWAKLRHTLVPAVSVTSLIHEHIYFDHNRTLVVDVIRAPRDIAVFGRINPLRADFSISPVEHVMVSGSVHKFVVAPAGANVKWAVEWLQGDPEDYGAINAAGMYYAPVLPGDTSFSRMRITATHSTSGFVSSALVTVVTSQATLNPLIQVCDVTRTAELAAGEVSRGELLWSVKETASGEGGELRPSVLPDGDHTYIPRSPALRGKTYVLDEIIITSKSNPQAQASAWVLVTQKVPFLTIKLAANAAAGQVQLQAFANGNPLDPTRFKVNWEIGAKVTGTISDTGLYSVAQNTTDRFVLIFAWAQHSELGKLEGHIILPLPLARFARELGMMSDKTAP
;
A
#
# COMPACT_ATOMS: atom_id res chain seq x y z
N MET A 1 0.21 26.70 3.23
CA MET A 1 1.07 25.49 3.16
C MET A 1 1.67 25.46 1.78
N ALA A 2 2.96 25.15 1.62
CA ALA A 2 3.56 25.01 0.30
C ALA A 2 2.87 23.84 -0.42
N ASN A 3 2.32 24.08 -1.59
CA ASN A 3 1.67 23.05 -2.39
C ASN A 3 2.70 21.95 -2.70
N ASN A 4 2.35 20.70 -2.44
CA ASN A 4 3.22 19.56 -2.70
C ASN A 4 3.10 19.09 -4.16
N THR A 5 3.26 20.05 -5.10
CA THR A 5 3.15 19.80 -6.53
C THR A 5 4.37 19.05 -7.07
N LEU A 6 4.22 18.36 -8.19
CA LEU A 6 5.28 17.68 -8.91
C LEU A 6 6.49 18.60 -9.17
N ASP A 7 6.24 19.85 -9.57
CA ASP A 7 7.30 20.83 -9.81
C ASP A 7 8.02 21.22 -8.52
N SER A 8 7.31 21.33 -7.39
CA SER A 8 7.91 21.62 -6.10
C SER A 8 8.77 20.45 -5.57
N ILE A 9 8.36 19.22 -5.81
CA ILE A 9 9.15 18.02 -5.50
C ILE A 9 10.39 17.97 -6.38
N SER A 10 10.24 18.21 -7.69
CA SER A 10 11.35 18.25 -8.65
C SER A 10 12.38 19.34 -8.31
N ALA A 11 11.92 20.52 -7.87
CA ALA A 11 12.80 21.58 -7.42
C ALA A 11 13.58 21.21 -6.15
N TRP A 12 12.91 20.55 -5.18
CA TRP A 12 13.56 20.05 -3.98
C TRP A 12 14.61 18.97 -4.31
N MET A 13 14.32 18.05 -5.23
CA MET A 13 15.27 17.02 -5.68
C MET A 13 16.48 17.63 -6.41
N LYS A 14 16.30 18.75 -7.12
CA LYS A 14 17.35 19.44 -7.83
C LYS A 14 18.37 20.15 -6.91
N ASP A 15 17.93 20.53 -5.72
CA ASP A 15 18.80 21.24 -4.76
C ASP A 15 19.91 20.30 -4.24
N PRO A 16 21.19 20.63 -4.43
CA PRO A 16 22.32 19.81 -3.99
C PRO A 16 22.43 19.65 -2.47
N LEU A 17 21.77 20.50 -1.70
CA LEU A 17 21.73 20.40 -0.24
C LEU A 17 20.82 19.28 0.26
N ASN A 18 19.90 18.81 -0.58
CA ASN A 18 18.99 17.75 -0.22
C ASN A 18 19.57 16.38 -0.61
N ASN A 19 19.75 15.52 0.37
CA ASN A 19 20.13 14.13 0.14
C ASN A 19 18.86 13.30 -0.11
N VAL A 20 18.44 13.24 -1.37
CA VAL A 20 17.16 12.63 -1.78
C VAL A 20 17.16 11.12 -1.52
N MET A 21 18.22 10.42 -1.90
CA MET A 21 18.29 8.96 -1.83
C MET A 21 18.78 8.44 -0.47
N LEU A 22 19.35 9.29 0.39
CA LEU A 22 19.88 8.93 1.70
C LEU A 22 20.89 7.76 1.65
N GLY A 23 21.51 7.52 0.50
CA GLY A 23 22.43 6.40 0.24
C GLY A 23 21.74 5.09 -0.10
N TRP A 24 20.42 5.06 -0.26
CA TRP A 24 19.68 3.91 -0.77
C TRP A 24 19.69 3.88 -2.30
N ASP A 25 19.54 2.69 -2.88
CA ASP A 25 19.60 2.50 -4.34
C ASP A 25 18.28 2.81 -5.04
N SER A 26 17.16 2.49 -4.38
CA SER A 26 15.82 2.83 -4.83
C SER A 26 14.89 3.11 -3.66
N ILE A 27 13.90 3.96 -3.87
CA ILE A 27 12.84 4.25 -2.89
C ILE A 27 11.49 4.14 -3.61
N VAL A 28 10.64 3.24 -3.12
CA VAL A 28 9.27 3.09 -3.62
C VAL A 28 8.33 3.73 -2.62
N VAL A 29 7.47 4.62 -3.07
CA VAL A 29 6.49 5.33 -2.24
C VAL A 29 5.10 5.01 -2.74
N MET A 30 4.23 4.56 -1.86
CA MET A 30 2.85 4.18 -2.15
C MET A 30 1.88 4.97 -1.27
N ALA A 31 0.90 5.62 -1.86
CA ALA A 31 -0.14 6.31 -1.12
C ALA A 31 -1.01 5.34 -0.31
N ARG A 32 -1.49 5.78 0.85
CA ARG A 32 -2.32 4.99 1.77
C ARG A 32 -3.48 4.27 1.09
N HIS A 33 -4.20 4.96 0.22
CA HIS A 33 -5.38 4.38 -0.43
C HIS A 33 -5.05 3.19 -1.31
N GLU A 34 -3.88 3.19 -1.97
CA GLU A 34 -3.42 2.05 -2.76
C GLU A 34 -3.00 0.87 -1.89
N VAL A 35 -2.27 1.13 -0.81
CA VAL A 35 -1.89 0.08 0.14
C VAL A 35 -3.13 -0.57 0.75
N ASN A 36 -4.11 0.23 1.16
CA ASN A 36 -5.37 -0.29 1.68
C ASN A 36 -6.19 -1.03 0.62
N TYR A 37 -6.06 -0.65 -0.64
CA TYR A 37 -6.67 -1.38 -1.74
C TYR A 37 -6.01 -2.77 -1.91
N LEU A 38 -4.68 -2.85 -1.86
CA LEU A 38 -3.95 -4.12 -1.94
C LEU A 38 -4.31 -5.05 -0.78
N LEU A 39 -4.33 -4.53 0.45
CA LEU A 39 -4.74 -5.31 1.64
C LEU A 39 -6.17 -5.85 1.51
N ARG A 40 -7.07 -5.11 0.90
CA ARG A 40 -8.43 -5.56 0.65
C ARG A 40 -8.49 -6.66 -0.41
N GLU A 41 -7.79 -6.53 -1.52
CA GLU A 41 -7.72 -7.57 -2.56
C GLU A 41 -7.15 -8.87 -1.99
N GLU A 42 -6.11 -8.76 -1.17
CA GLU A 42 -5.56 -9.88 -0.43
C GLU A 42 -6.60 -10.52 0.51
N TYR A 43 -7.36 -9.69 1.24
CA TYR A 43 -8.45 -10.16 2.10
C TYR A 43 -9.50 -10.95 1.30
N ILE A 44 -9.92 -10.42 0.15
CA ILE A 44 -10.90 -11.07 -0.73
C ILE A 44 -10.35 -12.42 -1.25
N SER A 45 -9.07 -12.48 -1.58
CA SER A 45 -8.46 -13.71 -2.11
C SER A 45 -8.39 -14.85 -1.08
N ARG A 46 -8.30 -14.50 0.20
CA ARG A 46 -8.18 -15.46 1.30
C ARG A 46 -9.42 -16.28 1.58
N PHE A 47 -10.62 -15.81 1.23
CA PHE A 47 -11.87 -16.53 1.49
C PHE A 47 -11.99 -17.88 0.78
N SER A 48 -11.24 -18.11 -0.28
CA SER A 48 -11.24 -19.36 -1.03
C SER A 48 -10.10 -20.33 -0.64
N SER A 49 -9.36 -20.04 0.43
CA SER A 49 -8.17 -20.80 0.83
C SER A 49 -8.13 -21.09 2.32
N ASP A 50 -7.22 -21.99 2.73
CA ASP A 50 -6.93 -22.28 4.15
C ASP A 50 -6.34 -21.07 4.91
N THR A 51 -6.20 -19.94 4.25
CA THR A 51 -5.68 -18.68 4.80
C THR A 51 -6.76 -17.79 5.41
N TYR A 52 -8.03 -18.19 5.35
CA TYR A 52 -9.15 -17.45 5.94
C TYR A 52 -9.05 -17.39 7.47
N LEU A 53 -9.30 -16.21 8.03
CA LEU A 53 -9.41 -16.02 9.47
C LEU A 53 -10.80 -16.45 9.95
N SER A 54 -10.87 -17.60 10.64
CA SER A 54 -12.12 -18.09 11.22
C SER A 54 -12.68 -17.12 12.26
N PRO A 55 -14.02 -17.11 12.48
CA PRO A 55 -14.62 -16.34 13.56
C PRO A 55 -14.00 -16.66 14.92
N ILE A 56 -13.80 -15.62 15.74
CA ILE A 56 -13.03 -15.67 16.98
C ILE A 56 -14.00 -15.64 18.17
N SER A 57 -13.88 -16.63 19.08
CA SER A 57 -14.63 -16.67 20.31
C SER A 57 -13.69 -16.82 21.51
N GLY A 58 -14.04 -16.19 22.62
CA GLY A 58 -13.22 -16.27 23.84
C GLY A 58 -13.71 -15.38 24.97
N GLU A 59 -12.94 -15.31 26.03
CA GLU A 59 -13.21 -14.44 27.19
C GLU A 59 -12.06 -13.50 27.43
N VAL A 60 -12.37 -12.25 27.67
CA VAL A 60 -11.40 -11.21 28.04
C VAL A 60 -11.72 -10.75 29.47
N PRO A 61 -10.91 -11.12 30.47
CA PRO A 61 -11.08 -10.59 31.81
C PRO A 61 -10.81 -9.09 31.83
N LEU A 62 -11.70 -8.33 32.44
CA LEU A 62 -11.56 -6.89 32.63
C LEU A 62 -10.77 -6.57 33.90
N LEU A 63 -10.31 -5.32 34.01
CA LEU A 63 -9.53 -4.84 35.14
C LEU A 63 -10.28 -5.06 36.47
N GLY A 64 -9.59 -5.61 37.46
CA GLY A 64 -10.16 -5.92 38.79
C GLY A 64 -10.80 -7.31 38.92
N GLY A 65 -10.92 -8.09 37.84
CA GLY A 65 -11.36 -9.50 37.85
C GLY A 65 -12.84 -9.72 38.21
N ARG A 66 -13.61 -8.65 38.40
CA ARG A 66 -15.04 -8.70 38.71
C ARG A 66 -15.93 -8.70 37.47
N SER A 67 -15.39 -8.35 36.36
CA SER A 67 -16.11 -8.31 35.08
C SER A 67 -15.27 -8.96 34.00
N LYS A 68 -15.93 -9.46 32.95
CA LYS A 68 -15.32 -10.00 31.76
C LYS A 68 -16.19 -9.77 30.53
N GLU A 69 -15.58 -9.70 29.38
CA GLU A 69 -16.26 -9.70 28.11
C GLU A 69 -16.23 -11.10 27.52
N SER A 70 -17.40 -11.61 27.17
CA SER A 70 -17.57 -12.86 26.44
C SER A 70 -17.74 -12.51 24.96
N ILE A 71 -16.83 -12.99 24.15
CA ILE A 71 -16.76 -12.71 22.71
C ILE A 71 -17.22 -13.96 21.97
N HIS A 72 -18.21 -13.78 21.08
CA HIS A 72 -18.74 -14.87 20.24
C HIS A 72 -18.66 -14.49 18.76
N ASP A 73 -17.98 -15.31 17.99
CA ASP A 73 -17.87 -15.27 16.54
C ASP A 73 -17.52 -13.87 16.00
N PHE A 74 -16.52 -13.23 16.59
CA PHE A 74 -15.98 -11.98 16.08
C PHE A 74 -15.32 -12.21 14.72
N ILE A 75 -15.74 -11.43 13.75
CA ILE A 75 -15.29 -11.50 12.37
C ILE A 75 -14.48 -10.26 12.08
N LEU A 76 -13.18 -10.44 11.78
CA LEU A 76 -12.29 -9.36 11.40
C LEU A 76 -12.47 -8.93 9.94
N ASP A 77 -12.52 -7.64 9.69
CA ASP A 77 -12.45 -7.04 8.36
C ASP A 77 -11.01 -7.01 7.82
N ALA A 78 -10.86 -6.63 6.55
CA ALA A 78 -9.57 -6.34 5.95
C ALA A 78 -8.78 -5.34 6.81
N PRO A 79 -7.50 -5.59 7.06
CA PRO A 79 -6.65 -4.62 7.74
C PRO A 79 -6.52 -3.34 6.92
N ARG A 80 -6.54 -2.19 7.60
CA ARG A 80 -6.40 -0.87 6.98
C ARG A 80 -5.32 -0.08 7.69
N LEU A 81 -4.38 0.44 6.92
CA LEU A 81 -3.32 1.31 7.43
C LEU A 81 -3.82 2.75 7.59
N ALA A 82 -3.39 3.39 8.67
CA ALA A 82 -3.56 4.80 8.94
C ALA A 82 -2.25 5.38 9.49
N PHE A 83 -1.90 6.57 9.04
CA PHE A 83 -0.67 7.24 9.40
C PHE A 83 -0.97 8.47 10.26
N SER A 84 -1.31 8.23 11.51
CA SER A 84 -1.65 9.30 12.47
C SER A 84 -0.44 9.82 13.26
N ASN A 85 0.75 9.27 13.04
CA ASN A 85 1.94 9.60 13.81
C ASN A 85 3.03 10.20 12.91
N ASN A 86 3.52 11.41 13.27
CA ASN A 86 4.48 12.19 12.48
C ASN A 86 5.94 11.79 12.71
N ASP A 87 6.23 10.75 13.48
CA ASP A 87 7.61 10.36 13.79
C ASP A 87 8.13 9.30 12.81
N LEU A 88 8.82 9.76 11.75
CA LEU A 88 9.49 8.88 10.77
C LEU A 88 10.59 8.00 11.39
N ASN A 89 11.13 8.37 12.54
CA ASN A 89 12.14 7.55 13.24
C ASN A 89 11.50 6.35 13.96
N LYS A 90 10.22 6.46 14.28
CA LYS A 90 9.40 5.37 14.80
C LYS A 90 8.41 4.98 13.72
N SER A 91 8.82 4.12 12.84
CA SER A 91 8.02 3.63 11.72
C SER A 91 6.82 2.82 12.21
N HIS A 92 5.89 3.49 12.87
CA HIS A 92 4.65 2.92 13.35
C HIS A 92 3.53 3.29 12.38
N ALA A 93 3.12 2.33 11.57
CA ALA A 93 1.81 2.40 10.94
C ALA A 93 0.79 1.91 11.96
N SER A 94 -0.27 2.64 12.18
CA SER A 94 -1.44 2.12 12.87
C SER A 94 -2.24 1.26 11.89
N LEU A 95 -2.41 0.00 12.22
CA LEU A 95 -3.28 -0.90 11.47
C LEU A 95 -4.60 -1.03 12.23
N THR A 96 -5.69 -0.92 11.50
CA THR A 96 -7.04 -1.05 12.04
C THR A 96 -7.78 -2.18 11.34
N CYS A 97 -8.32 -3.13 12.11
CA CYS A 97 -9.27 -4.12 11.63
C CYS A 97 -10.63 -3.85 12.30
N ALA A 98 -11.67 -3.60 11.54
CA ALA A 98 -13.02 -3.52 12.09
C ALA A 98 -13.51 -4.91 12.47
N ILE A 99 -14.33 -5.02 13.50
CA ILE A 99 -15.09 -6.22 13.81
C ILE A 99 -16.47 -6.06 13.12
N LEU A 100 -16.75 -6.95 12.20
CA LEU A 100 -17.93 -6.84 11.33
C LEU A 100 -19.15 -7.63 11.84
N GLY A 101 -18.92 -8.58 12.72
CA GLY A 101 -19.97 -9.45 13.20
C GLY A 101 -19.60 -10.14 14.49
N GLY A 102 -20.58 -10.76 15.08
CA GLY A 102 -20.47 -11.47 16.35
C GLY A 102 -21.34 -10.87 17.43
N THR A 103 -21.20 -11.41 18.64
CA THR A 103 -21.93 -10.94 19.82
C THR A 103 -20.93 -10.76 20.97
N GLN A 104 -21.09 -9.69 21.71
CA GLN A 104 -20.34 -9.42 22.93
C GLN A 104 -21.32 -9.35 24.12
N VAL A 105 -20.98 -10.06 25.18
CA VAL A 105 -21.74 -10.06 26.42
C VAL A 105 -20.82 -9.66 27.57
N THR A 106 -21.13 -8.52 28.22
CA THR A 106 -20.43 -8.12 29.44
C THR A 106 -21.02 -8.86 30.61
N MET A 107 -20.20 -9.66 31.28
CA MET A 107 -20.54 -10.41 32.47
C MET A 107 -19.93 -9.76 33.70
N THR A 108 -20.72 -9.58 34.77
CA THR A 108 -20.23 -9.05 36.06
C THR A 108 -20.49 -10.06 37.15
N ASN A 109 -19.49 -10.28 37.99
CA ASN A 109 -19.62 -11.13 39.20
C ASN A 109 -20.19 -10.34 40.37
N ASN A 110 -21.38 -10.71 40.78
CA ASN A 110 -22.08 -10.12 41.89
C ASN A 110 -22.09 -11.13 43.08
N VAL A 111 -20.96 -11.14 43.84
CA VAL A 111 -20.67 -11.95 45.02
C VAL A 111 -20.80 -13.46 44.84
N ASP A 112 -21.95 -13.96 44.38
CA ASP A 112 -22.27 -15.41 44.32
C ASP A 112 -22.55 -15.95 42.91
N THR A 113 -22.72 -15.08 41.90
CA THR A 113 -23.09 -15.49 40.54
C THR A 113 -22.67 -14.44 39.54
N TRP A 114 -22.52 -14.85 38.29
CA TRP A 114 -22.30 -13.95 37.19
C TRP A 114 -23.63 -13.48 36.63
N GLU A 115 -23.71 -12.21 36.24
CA GLU A 115 -24.86 -11.57 35.61
C GLU A 115 -24.45 -10.92 34.30
N ALA A 116 -25.27 -11.08 33.25
CA ALA A 116 -25.08 -10.30 32.04
C ALA A 116 -25.61 -8.88 32.27
N VAL A 117 -24.76 -7.88 32.05
CA VAL A 117 -25.09 -6.46 32.25
C VAL A 117 -25.15 -5.68 30.94
N ARG A 118 -24.60 -6.21 29.86
CA ARG A 118 -24.62 -5.57 28.54
C ARG A 118 -24.59 -6.63 27.45
N VAL A 119 -25.36 -6.42 26.37
CA VAL A 119 -25.39 -7.25 25.19
C VAL A 119 -25.22 -6.36 23.95
N ILE A 120 -24.21 -6.66 23.15
CA ILE A 120 -23.92 -5.98 21.89
C ILE A 120 -24.02 -6.99 20.75
N ARG A 121 -24.78 -6.64 19.71
CA ARG A 121 -24.75 -7.35 18.43
C ARG A 121 -23.94 -6.54 17.43
N ILE A 122 -22.78 -7.05 17.09
CA ILE A 122 -21.90 -6.40 16.14
C ILE A 122 -22.40 -6.62 14.72
N ASP A 123 -22.31 -5.58 13.90
CA ASP A 123 -22.63 -5.59 12.48
C ASP A 123 -21.68 -4.66 11.71
N PRO A 124 -21.69 -4.74 10.35
CA PRO A 124 -20.76 -3.95 9.52
C PRO A 124 -20.96 -2.44 9.55
N LEU A 125 -22.10 -1.95 10.04
CA LEU A 125 -22.38 -0.50 10.12
C LEU A 125 -21.72 0.13 11.34
N GLN A 126 -21.61 -0.66 12.41
CA GLN A 126 -21.08 -0.22 13.70
C GLN A 126 -20.52 -1.42 14.45
N GLY A 127 -19.26 -1.38 14.79
CA GLY A 127 -18.58 -2.42 15.56
C GLY A 127 -17.31 -1.92 16.20
N PRO A 128 -16.77 -2.63 17.17
CA PRO A 128 -15.48 -2.29 17.75
C PRO A 128 -14.37 -2.42 16.70
N ARG A 129 -13.26 -1.73 16.95
CA ARG A 129 -12.07 -1.75 16.09
C ARG A 129 -10.90 -2.31 16.87
N LEU A 130 -10.19 -3.24 16.25
CA LEU A 130 -8.89 -3.67 16.71
C LEU A 130 -7.87 -2.75 16.05
N THR A 131 -7.14 -1.97 16.84
CA THR A 131 -6.02 -1.17 16.40
C THR A 131 -4.73 -1.76 16.92
N LEU A 132 -3.68 -1.71 16.13
CA LEU A 132 -2.36 -2.18 16.51
C LEU A 132 -1.31 -1.33 15.81
N ASP A 133 -0.16 -1.16 16.45
CA ASP A 133 0.97 -0.47 15.86
C ASP A 133 1.90 -1.51 15.23
N LEU A 134 2.04 -1.42 13.90
CA LEU A 134 3.02 -2.19 13.17
C LEU A 134 4.39 -1.55 13.37
N SER A 135 5.30 -2.25 14.03
CA SER A 135 6.71 -1.88 14.02
C SER A 135 7.33 -2.37 12.72
N LEU A 136 7.39 -1.50 11.73
CA LEU A 136 8.00 -1.79 10.43
C LEU A 136 9.54 -1.78 10.48
N ASP A 137 10.12 -1.34 11.60
CA ASP A 137 11.58 -1.30 11.83
C ASP A 137 12.20 -2.67 12.10
N SER A 138 11.42 -3.60 12.61
CA SER A 138 11.90 -4.90 13.06
C SER A 138 11.88 -5.99 12.00
N VAL A 139 11.37 -5.70 10.80
CA VAL A 139 11.40 -6.62 9.67
C VAL A 139 12.58 -6.24 8.78
N PRO A 140 13.81 -6.80 8.99
CA PRO A 140 14.83 -6.77 7.97
C PRO A 140 14.28 -7.57 6.80
N GLY A 141 13.76 -6.87 5.79
CA GLY A 141 13.32 -7.51 4.56
C GLY A 141 14.55 -8.08 3.87
N ILE A 142 14.82 -9.34 4.11
CA ILE A 142 15.69 -10.12 3.22
C ILE A 142 14.78 -10.39 2.03
N VAL A 143 15.22 -9.96 0.85
CA VAL A 143 14.59 -10.40 -0.39
C VAL A 143 14.89 -11.90 -0.48
N ASP A 144 13.94 -12.74 -0.03
CA ASP A 144 13.98 -14.16 -0.29
C ASP A 144 13.80 -14.43 -1.79
N LEU A 145 13.74 -15.69 -2.19
CA LEU A 145 13.57 -16.04 -3.60
C LEU A 145 12.30 -15.43 -4.21
N ASP A 146 11.33 -15.07 -3.38
CA ASP A 146 10.03 -14.51 -3.78
C ASP A 146 9.93 -13.00 -3.56
N GLY A 147 10.90 -12.36 -2.88
CA GLY A 147 11.03 -10.91 -2.73
C GLY A 147 9.87 -10.21 -2.01
N GLY A 148 9.13 -10.93 -1.17
CA GLY A 148 7.89 -10.42 -0.59
C GLY A 148 8.10 -9.27 0.41
N VAL A 149 7.40 -8.16 0.20
CA VAL A 149 7.21 -7.08 1.17
C VAL A 149 5.91 -7.35 1.92
N SER A 150 6.00 -7.80 3.17
CA SER A 150 4.84 -8.26 3.93
C SER A 150 4.73 -7.63 5.32
N LEU A 151 3.51 -7.67 5.88
CA LEU A 151 3.18 -7.26 7.24
C LEU A 151 2.87 -8.51 8.06
N ASP A 152 3.59 -8.75 9.15
CA ASP A 152 3.27 -9.84 10.09
C ASP A 152 2.56 -9.28 11.32
N LEU A 153 1.30 -9.64 11.50
CA LEU A 153 0.45 -9.12 12.58
C LEU A 153 0.97 -9.51 13.97
N LYS A 154 1.72 -10.60 14.11
CA LYS A 154 2.27 -11.01 15.42
C LYS A 154 3.40 -10.11 15.93
N GLU A 155 4.13 -9.47 15.01
CA GLU A 155 5.26 -8.57 15.32
C GLU A 155 4.80 -7.15 15.70
N SER A 156 3.49 -6.96 15.85
CA SER A 156 2.87 -5.68 16.18
C SER A 156 2.80 -5.46 17.70
N ASP A 157 2.73 -4.19 18.09
CA ASP A 157 2.60 -3.76 19.45
C ASP A 157 1.34 -2.91 19.68
N ASN A 158 1.11 -2.47 20.90
CA ASN A 158 0.03 -1.57 21.30
C ASN A 158 -1.35 -1.98 20.79
N PHE A 159 -1.65 -3.27 20.89
CA PHE A 159 -2.97 -3.77 20.53
C PHE A 159 -4.06 -3.16 21.43
N ILE A 160 -5.06 -2.55 20.81
CA ILE A 160 -6.20 -1.92 21.49
C ILE A 160 -7.47 -2.39 20.79
N LEU A 161 -8.41 -2.95 21.53
CA LEU A 161 -9.75 -3.27 21.04
C LEU A 161 -10.77 -2.29 21.63
N THR A 162 -11.49 -1.55 20.80
CA THR A 162 -12.42 -0.50 21.24
C THR A 162 -13.79 -1.06 21.70
N PHE A 163 -13.80 -2.19 22.34
CA PHE A 163 -14.98 -2.91 22.81
C PHE A 163 -15.42 -2.55 24.25
N ALA A 164 -14.57 -1.81 24.95
CA ALA A 164 -14.79 -1.42 26.34
C ALA A 164 -14.66 0.10 26.51
N GLU A 165 -15.17 0.62 27.63
CA GLU A 165 -15.19 2.06 27.90
C GLU A 165 -13.83 2.58 28.37
N THR A 166 -13.07 1.78 29.15
CA THR A 166 -11.79 2.22 29.69
C THR A 166 -10.61 1.84 28.79
N ILE A 167 -9.57 2.67 28.78
CA ILE A 167 -8.35 2.42 28.00
C ILE A 167 -7.66 1.13 28.43
N ASP A 168 -7.66 0.84 29.73
CA ASP A 168 -6.98 -0.36 30.26
C ASP A 168 -7.71 -1.64 29.85
N ASP A 169 -9.04 -1.64 29.87
CA ASP A 169 -9.83 -2.77 29.37
C ASP A 169 -9.68 -2.95 27.85
N ARG A 170 -9.59 -1.86 27.09
CA ARG A 170 -9.28 -1.89 25.64
C ARG A 170 -7.93 -2.53 25.36
N LYS A 171 -6.93 -2.30 26.21
CA LYS A 171 -5.61 -2.97 26.11
C LYS A 171 -5.70 -4.46 26.44
N LEU A 172 -6.52 -4.84 27.41
CA LEU A 172 -6.74 -6.26 27.72
C LEU A 172 -7.38 -6.99 26.54
N GLY A 173 -8.37 -6.38 25.90
CA GLY A 173 -8.95 -6.89 24.66
C GLY A 173 -7.93 -6.99 23.53
N GLY A 174 -7.11 -5.97 23.36
CA GLY A 174 -6.01 -5.96 22.40
C GLY A 174 -5.03 -7.10 22.64
N ASN A 175 -4.59 -7.31 23.88
CA ASN A 175 -3.69 -8.40 24.26
C ASN A 175 -4.27 -9.79 23.97
N PHE A 176 -5.58 -9.98 24.13
CA PHE A 176 -6.25 -11.21 23.74
C PHE A 176 -6.01 -11.51 22.25
N PHE A 177 -6.18 -10.52 21.36
CA PHE A 177 -5.93 -10.66 19.94
C PHE A 177 -4.44 -10.84 19.62
N LYS A 178 -3.54 -10.14 20.33
CA LYS A 178 -2.09 -10.35 20.18
C LYS A 178 -1.69 -11.79 20.44
N GLU A 179 -2.16 -12.37 21.52
CA GLU A 179 -1.87 -13.78 21.84
C GLU A 179 -2.52 -14.74 20.83
N TRP A 180 -3.72 -14.42 20.36
CA TRP A 180 -4.37 -15.21 19.31
C TRP A 180 -3.58 -15.18 17.99
N PHE A 181 -3.13 -14.01 17.50
CA PHE A 181 -2.31 -13.92 16.29
C PHE A 181 -1.02 -14.74 16.39
N LYS A 182 -0.40 -14.84 17.56
CA LYS A 182 0.79 -15.68 17.75
C LYS A 182 0.52 -17.17 17.53
N THR A 183 -0.71 -17.63 17.70
CA THR A 183 -1.10 -19.03 17.49
C THR A 183 -1.38 -19.37 16.04
N LEU A 184 -1.55 -18.35 15.18
CA LEU A 184 -1.88 -18.55 13.79
C LEU A 184 -0.65 -18.92 12.94
N PRO A 185 -0.82 -19.77 11.89
CA PRO A 185 0.21 -20.00 10.90
C PRO A 185 0.51 -18.73 10.10
N ASP A 186 1.71 -18.65 9.51
CA ASP A 186 2.16 -17.49 8.71
C ASP A 186 1.18 -17.15 7.58
N SER A 187 0.62 -18.15 6.92
CA SER A 187 -0.35 -18.00 5.83
C SER A 187 -1.62 -17.24 6.23
N GLN A 188 -1.96 -17.18 7.51
CA GLN A 188 -3.15 -16.46 8.00
C GLN A 188 -2.82 -15.04 8.52
N ARG A 189 -1.63 -14.84 9.13
CA ARG A 189 -1.28 -13.58 9.81
C ARG A 189 -0.34 -12.67 9.00
N VAL A 190 0.38 -13.22 8.00
CA VAL A 190 1.29 -12.45 7.15
C VAL A 190 0.53 -11.95 5.92
N TRP A 191 0.59 -10.64 5.67
CA TRP A 191 -0.11 -9.96 4.60
C TRP A 191 0.89 -9.36 3.61
N THR A 192 0.83 -9.76 2.35
CA THR A 192 1.74 -9.28 1.31
C THR A 192 1.25 -7.95 0.73
N LEU A 193 2.14 -6.97 0.66
CA LEU A 193 1.88 -5.65 0.06
C LEU A 193 2.44 -5.55 -1.36
N ALA A 194 3.63 -6.09 -1.54
CA ALA A 194 4.34 -6.05 -2.82
C ALA A 194 5.38 -7.17 -2.87
N SER A 195 5.82 -7.52 -4.06
CA SER A 195 6.99 -8.37 -4.27
C SER A 195 8.04 -7.58 -5.05
N ILE A 196 9.27 -7.70 -4.60
CA ILE A 196 10.42 -7.12 -5.28
C ILE A 196 11.10 -8.27 -6.03
N GLY A 197 10.87 -8.33 -7.35
CA GLY A 197 11.39 -9.41 -8.18
C GLY A 197 12.92 -9.43 -8.22
N ALA A 198 13.49 -10.63 -8.16
CA ALA A 198 14.94 -10.79 -8.28
C ALA A 198 15.47 -10.43 -9.68
N GLY A 199 14.60 -10.28 -10.69
CA GLY A 199 14.99 -9.98 -12.07
C GLY A 199 16.03 -10.94 -12.64
N ASN A 200 16.24 -10.87 -13.94
CA ASN A 200 17.29 -11.65 -14.61
C ASN A 200 18.66 -10.97 -14.57
N ASP A 201 18.72 -9.72 -14.14
CA ASP A 201 19.94 -8.91 -14.10
C ASP A 201 20.54 -8.86 -12.69
N ASN A 202 21.79 -9.25 -12.58
CA ASN A 202 22.50 -9.33 -11.30
C ASN A 202 22.81 -7.94 -10.68
N GLN A 203 22.79 -6.86 -11.44
CA GLN A 203 23.22 -5.52 -10.98
C GLN A 203 22.11 -4.73 -10.29
N MET A 204 20.87 -4.87 -10.75
CA MET A 204 19.68 -4.21 -10.20
C MET A 204 18.88 -5.16 -9.30
N ARG A 205 19.45 -6.27 -8.89
CA ARG A 205 18.78 -7.23 -8.02
C ARG A 205 18.66 -6.69 -6.60
N PRO A 206 17.45 -6.53 -6.07
CA PRO A 206 17.24 -6.16 -4.69
C PRO A 206 17.81 -7.20 -3.73
N GLN A 207 18.44 -6.76 -2.66
CA GLN A 207 19.03 -7.63 -1.63
C GLN A 207 18.34 -7.50 -0.29
N SER A 208 18.01 -6.28 0.11
CA SER A 208 17.30 -5.99 1.34
C SER A 208 16.51 -4.70 1.22
N PHE A 209 15.54 -4.50 2.10
CA PHE A 209 14.75 -3.28 2.15
C PHE A 209 14.45 -2.86 3.59
N LYS A 210 14.10 -1.58 3.77
CA LYS A 210 13.48 -1.04 4.99
C LYS A 210 12.16 -0.38 4.64
N ILE A 211 11.14 -0.60 5.46
CA ILE A 211 9.84 0.04 5.30
C ILE A 211 9.74 1.19 6.29
N ARG A 212 9.17 2.30 5.85
CA ARG A 212 8.84 3.47 6.65
C ARG A 212 7.45 3.96 6.30
N THR A 213 6.86 4.71 7.21
CA THR A 213 5.58 5.35 6.99
C THR A 213 5.73 6.85 7.14
N GLN A 214 4.96 7.59 6.37
CA GLN A 214 4.98 9.04 6.40
C GLN A 214 3.56 9.59 6.33
N THR A 215 3.21 10.48 7.26
CA THR A 215 1.93 11.20 7.23
C THR A 215 1.94 12.22 6.09
N ASN A 216 0.83 12.35 5.40
CA ASN A 216 0.65 13.45 4.44
C ASN A 216 0.59 14.79 5.21
N PRO A 217 1.50 15.74 4.96
CA PRO A 217 1.52 17.01 5.68
C PRO A 217 0.26 17.87 5.49
N ALA A 218 -0.53 17.59 4.45
CA ALA A 218 -1.78 18.29 4.16
C ALA A 218 -3.00 17.60 4.77
N ALA A 219 -2.84 16.37 5.32
CA ALA A 219 -3.95 15.62 5.90
C ALA A 219 -4.60 16.36 7.07
N SER A 220 -5.91 16.24 7.16
CA SER A 220 -6.68 16.81 8.26
C SER A 220 -6.33 16.15 9.59
N LEU A 221 -6.28 16.94 10.64
CA LEU A 221 -6.17 16.45 12.02
C LEU A 221 -7.54 16.09 12.62
N ASP A 222 -8.63 16.44 11.94
CA ASP A 222 -9.98 16.09 12.35
C ASP A 222 -10.25 14.62 12.00
N ARG A 223 -10.56 13.80 13.00
CA ARG A 223 -10.86 12.37 12.83
C ARG A 223 -12.09 12.09 11.98
N ALA A 224 -12.99 13.04 11.84
CA ALA A 224 -14.17 12.95 11.00
C ALA A 224 -13.88 13.25 9.52
N ALA A 225 -12.72 13.83 9.20
CA ALA A 225 -12.36 14.17 7.83
C ALA A 225 -11.97 12.91 7.02
N PRO A 226 -12.34 12.85 5.73
CA PRO A 226 -12.02 11.69 4.88
C PRO A 226 -10.51 11.43 4.70
N ASP A 227 -9.71 12.48 4.80
CA ASP A 227 -8.25 12.46 4.67
C ASP A 227 -7.52 12.28 6.01
N TYR A 228 -8.24 12.10 7.12
CA TYR A 228 -7.62 11.80 8.41
C TYR A 228 -6.75 10.55 8.33
N GLY A 229 -5.52 10.65 8.84
CA GLY A 229 -4.54 9.56 8.79
C GLY A 229 -4.03 9.26 7.38
N ASP A 230 -4.18 10.21 6.43
CA ASP A 230 -3.60 10.05 5.10
C ASP A 230 -2.08 10.12 5.13
N GLY A 231 -1.43 9.43 4.17
CA GLY A 231 0.01 9.32 4.12
C GLY A 231 0.49 8.31 3.09
N ALA A 232 1.73 7.88 3.26
CA ALA A 232 2.37 6.95 2.35
C ALA A 232 3.22 5.91 3.09
N VAL A 233 3.39 4.76 2.46
CA VAL A 233 4.40 3.74 2.80
C VAL A 233 5.61 3.98 1.90
N LEU A 234 6.79 4.04 2.49
CA LEU A 234 8.07 4.16 1.81
C LEU A 234 8.85 2.85 1.97
N VAL A 235 9.32 2.30 0.88
CA VAL A 235 10.17 1.11 0.85
C VAL A 235 11.54 1.53 0.33
N PHE A 236 12.52 1.52 1.20
CA PHE A 236 13.92 1.83 0.89
C PHE A 236 14.64 0.54 0.52
N ILE A 237 15.17 0.47 -0.68
CA ILE A 237 15.70 -0.76 -1.27
C ILE A 237 17.20 -0.64 -1.45
N ARG A 238 17.92 -1.67 -1.00
CA ARG A 238 19.33 -1.88 -1.26
C ARG A 238 19.50 -2.96 -2.34
N MET A 239 20.27 -2.66 -3.37
CA MET A 239 20.61 -3.61 -4.43
C MET A 239 21.82 -4.47 -4.06
N GLN A 240 21.97 -5.59 -4.75
CA GLN A 240 23.05 -6.54 -4.50
C GLN A 240 24.44 -5.91 -4.67
N GLY A 241 25.33 -6.21 -3.72
CA GLY A 241 26.71 -5.71 -3.72
C GLY A 241 26.89 -4.26 -3.24
N ASN A 242 25.82 -3.57 -2.83
CA ASN A 242 25.87 -2.21 -2.32
C ASN A 242 25.78 -2.20 -0.78
N GLN A 243 26.16 -1.07 -0.17
CA GLN A 243 26.00 -0.85 1.27
C GLN A 243 24.56 -0.40 1.58
N GLU A 244 24.15 -0.63 2.81
CA GLU A 244 22.88 -0.12 3.30
C GLU A 244 22.89 1.40 3.37
N GLY A 245 21.76 2.04 3.03
CA GLY A 245 21.62 3.49 3.12
C GLY A 245 21.63 4.00 4.55
N GLY A 246 21.71 5.32 4.68
CA GLY A 246 21.70 6.01 5.97
C GLY A 246 20.31 6.09 6.61
N ASP A 247 20.27 6.74 7.78
CA ASP A 247 19.04 7.01 8.52
C ASP A 247 18.15 8.01 7.76
N ILE A 248 16.83 7.85 7.96
CA ILE A 248 15.83 8.69 7.31
C ILE A 248 15.51 9.85 8.24
N PRO A 249 15.72 11.12 7.82
CA PRO A 249 15.42 12.27 8.65
C PRO A 249 13.93 12.44 8.87
N VAL A 250 13.53 12.92 10.05
CA VAL A 250 12.12 13.16 10.44
C VAL A 250 11.40 14.07 9.46
N GLU A 251 12.10 15.04 8.88
CA GLU A 251 11.58 16.01 7.93
C GLU A 251 11.76 15.60 6.46
N TYR A 252 11.84 14.30 6.18
CA TYR A 252 11.93 13.84 4.80
C TYR A 252 10.71 14.27 4.01
N ARG A 253 10.93 14.76 2.78
CA ARG A 253 9.86 15.29 1.94
C ARG A 253 8.80 14.24 1.61
N TYR A 254 7.52 14.63 1.68
CA TYR A 254 6.43 13.80 1.18
C TYR A 254 6.48 13.74 -0.36
N LEU A 255 6.52 12.52 -0.91
CA LEU A 255 6.87 12.30 -2.31
C LEU A 255 5.69 11.94 -3.23
N ILE A 256 4.47 11.91 -2.74
CA ILE A 256 3.29 11.80 -3.60
C ILE A 256 2.84 13.21 -3.98
N PRO A 257 2.86 13.58 -5.29
CA PRO A 257 2.44 14.90 -5.71
C PRO A 257 0.94 15.13 -5.54
N ASP A 258 0.57 16.38 -5.27
CA ASP A 258 -0.81 16.85 -5.14
C ASP A 258 -1.12 17.89 -6.22
N ASP A 259 -1.14 17.48 -7.47
CA ASP A 259 -1.43 18.33 -8.61
C ASP A 259 -2.91 18.23 -8.99
N ALA A 260 -3.57 19.38 -9.16
CA ALA A 260 -4.98 19.45 -9.48
C ALA A 260 -5.32 18.67 -10.76
N GLY A 261 -6.28 17.76 -10.65
CA GLY A 261 -6.74 16.92 -11.77
C GLY A 261 -5.82 15.75 -12.10
N LYS A 262 -4.82 15.46 -11.26
CA LYS A 262 -3.97 14.28 -11.33
C LYS A 262 -4.21 13.38 -10.11
N ASN A 263 -4.06 12.07 -10.32
CA ASN A 263 -4.26 11.08 -9.25
C ASN A 263 -2.97 10.26 -9.09
N TYR A 264 -1.88 10.93 -8.72
CA TYR A 264 -0.65 10.22 -8.39
C TYR A 264 -0.87 9.35 -7.13
N SER A 265 -0.49 8.09 -7.21
CA SER A 265 -0.62 7.18 -6.07
C SER A 265 0.67 6.43 -5.74
N ALA A 266 1.67 6.57 -6.59
CA ALA A 266 2.99 6.01 -6.33
C ALA A 266 4.11 6.87 -6.95
N THR A 267 5.27 6.81 -6.29
CA THR A 267 6.51 7.40 -6.77
C THR A 267 7.63 6.39 -6.61
N VAL A 268 8.47 6.25 -7.63
CA VAL A 268 9.68 5.43 -7.55
C VAL A 268 10.88 6.30 -7.82
N LEU A 269 11.83 6.29 -6.89
CA LEU A 269 13.10 6.97 -7.04
C LEU A 269 14.21 5.96 -7.29
N PHE A 270 15.14 6.31 -8.16
CA PHE A 270 16.38 5.59 -8.38
C PHE A 270 17.57 6.52 -8.19
N ASP A 271 18.59 6.04 -7.49
CA ASP A 271 19.87 6.72 -7.41
C ASP A 271 20.50 6.75 -8.81
N ALA A 272 20.79 7.94 -9.32
CA ALA A 272 21.30 8.13 -10.68
C ALA A 272 22.66 7.45 -10.89
N LYS A 273 23.53 7.40 -9.85
CA LYS A 273 24.82 6.72 -9.92
C LYS A 273 24.65 5.22 -10.06
N ARG A 274 23.70 4.63 -9.30
CA ARG A 274 23.40 3.20 -9.33
C ARG A 274 22.81 2.78 -10.66
N LEU A 275 21.87 3.58 -11.15
CA LEU A 275 21.25 3.34 -12.45
C LEU A 275 22.29 3.45 -13.58
N ALA A 276 23.17 4.45 -13.55
CA ALA A 276 24.26 4.58 -14.51
C ALA A 276 25.23 3.39 -14.45
N LYS A 277 25.57 2.94 -13.24
CA LYS A 277 26.41 1.74 -13.06
C LYS A 277 25.73 0.51 -13.70
N ALA A 278 24.46 0.26 -13.41
CA ALA A 278 23.73 -0.85 -13.99
C ALA A 278 23.67 -0.76 -15.52
N ALA A 279 23.35 0.43 -16.06
CA ALA A 279 23.26 0.67 -17.49
C ALA A 279 24.60 0.46 -18.23
N LEU A 280 25.71 0.83 -17.60
CA LEU A 280 27.05 0.77 -18.24
C LEU A 280 27.80 -0.54 -17.98
N LEU A 281 27.49 -1.24 -16.87
CA LEU A 281 28.10 -2.54 -16.54
C LEU A 281 27.29 -3.73 -17.07
N ILE A 282 26.12 -3.51 -17.62
CA ILE A 282 25.39 -4.56 -18.32
C ILE A 282 26.27 -4.99 -19.51
N GLY A 283 26.58 -6.28 -19.58
CA GLY A 283 27.52 -6.85 -20.55
C GLY A 283 27.30 -6.39 -21.99
N SER A 284 26.08 -6.03 -22.36
CA SER A 284 25.71 -5.47 -23.65
C SER A 284 26.44 -4.16 -24.03
N PHE A 285 26.80 -3.28 -23.06
CA PHE A 285 27.55 -2.05 -23.35
C PHE A 285 29.03 -2.34 -23.62
N ILE A 286 29.65 -3.17 -22.77
CA ILE A 286 31.05 -3.60 -22.98
C ILE A 286 31.13 -4.45 -24.25
N ASP A 287 30.16 -5.33 -24.51
CA ASP A 287 30.09 -6.12 -25.73
C ASP A 287 29.91 -5.24 -26.97
N ALA A 288 29.09 -4.18 -26.90
CA ALA A 288 28.93 -3.20 -27.97
C ALA A 288 30.21 -2.38 -28.21
N LEU A 289 30.93 -2.01 -27.16
CA LEU A 289 32.26 -1.41 -27.27
C LEU A 289 33.25 -2.39 -27.93
N ASN A 290 33.29 -3.64 -27.49
CA ASN A 290 34.15 -4.69 -28.06
C ASN A 290 33.83 -4.98 -29.51
N ALA A 291 32.58 -4.90 -29.94
CA ALA A 291 32.20 -5.10 -31.34
C ALA A 291 32.76 -4.02 -32.29
N VAL A 292 33.02 -2.81 -31.79
CA VAL A 292 33.57 -1.68 -32.56
C VAL A 292 35.04 -1.46 -32.30
N LEU A 293 35.46 -1.63 -31.07
CA LEU A 293 36.82 -1.50 -30.61
C LEU A 293 37.46 -2.90 -30.67
N VAL A 294 37.81 -3.32 -31.88
CA VAL A 294 38.40 -4.64 -32.12
C VAL A 294 39.67 -4.82 -31.29
N ASP A 295 39.73 -5.93 -30.58
CA ASP A 295 40.84 -6.29 -29.69
C ASP A 295 41.00 -5.39 -28.46
N PHE A 296 40.05 -4.54 -28.11
CA PHE A 296 40.08 -3.80 -26.85
C PHE A 296 39.93 -4.77 -25.68
N GLN A 297 40.79 -4.59 -24.69
CA GLN A 297 40.78 -5.34 -23.46
C GLN A 297 40.46 -4.36 -22.33
N PHE A 298 39.42 -4.63 -21.58
CA PHE A 298 38.96 -3.77 -20.49
C PHE A 298 39.21 -4.41 -19.14
N ASP A 299 39.60 -3.60 -18.18
CA ASP A 299 39.65 -3.94 -16.77
C ASP A 299 38.64 -3.06 -16.01
N THR A 300 37.94 -3.64 -15.03
CA THR A 300 36.99 -2.92 -14.22
C THR A 300 37.52 -2.75 -12.82
N VAL A 301 37.72 -1.52 -12.42
CA VAL A 301 38.17 -1.16 -11.08
C VAL A 301 36.95 -0.67 -10.28
N TYR A 302 36.70 -1.32 -9.16
CA TYR A 302 35.62 -0.94 -8.24
C TYR A 302 36.25 -0.42 -6.94
N ASP A 303 35.97 0.85 -6.64
CA ASP A 303 36.36 1.44 -5.35
C ASP A 303 35.25 1.19 -4.32
N THR A 304 35.53 0.33 -3.34
CA THR A 304 34.60 -0.01 -2.26
C THR A 304 34.32 1.15 -1.31
N GLY A 305 35.17 2.14 -1.22
CA GLY A 305 35.01 3.30 -0.34
C GLY A 305 34.04 4.34 -0.90
N SER A 306 34.22 4.71 -2.18
CA SER A 306 33.37 5.67 -2.88
C SER A 306 32.19 5.02 -3.61
N GLN A 307 32.17 3.70 -3.69
CA GLN A 307 31.25 2.91 -4.51
C GLN A 307 31.28 3.28 -6.00
N ALA A 308 32.31 4.00 -6.42
CA ALA A 308 32.52 4.37 -7.81
C ALA A 308 33.11 3.21 -8.60
N PHE A 309 32.76 3.13 -9.87
CA PHE A 309 33.39 2.20 -10.79
C PHE A 309 34.13 2.93 -11.89
N GLU A 310 35.21 2.32 -12.35
CA GLU A 310 35.99 2.75 -13.51
C GLU A 310 36.20 1.54 -14.43
N VAL A 311 36.02 1.75 -15.73
CA VAL A 311 36.36 0.78 -16.77
C VAL A 311 37.51 1.36 -17.57
N ILE A 312 38.61 0.66 -17.64
CA ILE A 312 39.86 1.14 -18.25
C ILE A 312 40.26 0.18 -19.35
N ALA A 313 40.53 0.70 -20.56
CA ALA A 313 41.13 -0.08 -21.63
C ALA A 313 42.65 -0.16 -21.43
N TYR A 314 43.19 -1.37 -21.35
CA TYR A 314 44.66 -1.60 -21.25
C TYR A 314 45.27 -2.14 -22.53
N GLY A 315 44.48 -2.44 -23.56
CA GLY A 315 44.92 -2.93 -24.84
C GLY A 315 43.87 -2.77 -25.95
N GLY A 316 44.28 -2.91 -27.21
CA GLY A 316 43.43 -2.85 -28.38
C GLY A 316 43.62 -1.62 -29.24
N VAL A 317 42.93 -1.57 -30.36
CA VAL A 317 43.05 -0.51 -31.37
C VAL A 317 41.74 -0.26 -32.10
N LEU A 318 41.30 0.99 -32.20
CA LEU A 318 40.22 1.41 -33.08
C LEU A 318 40.73 1.62 -34.49
N ARG A 319 40.20 0.90 -35.48
CA ARG A 319 40.56 1.01 -36.87
C ARG A 319 39.51 1.85 -37.61
N ILE A 320 39.96 2.92 -38.20
CA ILE A 320 39.15 3.78 -39.09
C ILE A 320 39.61 3.53 -40.51
N PHE A 321 38.71 3.06 -41.36
CA PHE A 321 38.96 2.90 -42.77
C PHE A 321 38.51 4.15 -43.49
N THR A 322 39.32 4.56 -44.46
CA THR A 322 39.05 5.71 -45.33
C THR A 322 38.81 5.23 -46.75
N SER A 323 38.02 5.97 -47.50
CA SER A 323 37.80 5.75 -48.92
C SER A 323 38.63 6.73 -49.71
N GLU A 324 39.08 6.30 -50.90
CA GLU A 324 39.71 7.18 -51.85
C GLU A 324 38.75 8.29 -52.29
N LYS A 325 39.28 9.49 -52.50
CA LYS A 325 38.52 10.64 -53.01
C LYS A 325 39.19 11.13 -54.30
N GLU A 326 38.42 11.31 -55.37
CA GLU A 326 38.90 12.01 -56.59
C GLU A 326 38.79 13.52 -56.34
N LEU A 327 39.88 14.22 -56.54
CA LEU A 327 39.97 15.67 -56.47
C LEU A 327 40.15 16.25 -57.86
N PRO A 328 39.37 17.28 -58.23
CA PRO A 328 39.62 17.96 -59.51
C PRO A 328 40.95 18.72 -59.45
N PHE A 329 41.80 18.49 -60.42
CA PHE A 329 43.11 19.09 -60.57
C PHE A 329 43.30 19.56 -62.01
N TYR A 330 43.78 20.79 -62.22
CA TYR A 330 44.06 21.35 -63.57
C TYR A 330 45.56 21.29 -63.84
N PHE A 331 45.91 20.58 -64.91
CA PHE A 331 47.26 20.48 -65.37
C PHE A 331 47.32 21.00 -66.84
N GLU A 332 48.19 21.97 -67.15
CA GLU A 332 48.27 22.63 -68.45
C GLU A 332 46.93 23.08 -69.03
N GLY A 333 45.97 23.47 -68.24
CA GLY A 333 44.62 23.91 -68.63
C GLY A 333 43.60 22.80 -68.80
N GLU A 334 44.01 21.56 -68.75
CA GLU A 334 43.05 20.42 -68.73
C GLU A 334 42.76 19.92 -67.35
N LEU A 335 41.50 19.49 -67.12
CA LEU A 335 41.02 18.89 -65.89
C LEU A 335 41.60 17.50 -65.78
N VAL A 336 42.50 17.29 -64.86
CA VAL A 336 43.05 15.98 -64.48
C VAL A 336 42.41 15.56 -63.11
N ARG A 337 41.94 14.35 -62.97
CA ARG A 337 41.46 13.83 -61.71
C ARG A 337 42.61 13.19 -60.94
N ALA A 338 42.90 13.78 -59.85
CA ALA A 338 43.90 13.23 -58.90
C ALA A 338 43.20 12.45 -57.76
N VAL A 339 43.82 11.39 -57.35
CA VAL A 339 43.27 10.55 -56.30
C VAL A 339 43.97 10.85 -54.96
N PHE A 340 43.19 11.19 -53.98
CA PHE A 340 43.62 11.27 -52.59
C PHE A 340 43.33 9.95 -51.94
N SER A 341 44.30 9.26 -51.41
CA SER A 341 44.19 8.03 -50.64
C SER A 341 44.81 8.16 -49.26
N ASN A 342 44.08 7.66 -48.31
CA ASN A 342 44.52 7.46 -46.98
C ASN A 342 44.20 6.00 -46.59
N PHE A 343 45.20 5.25 -46.13
CA PHE A 343 45.00 3.81 -45.81
C PHE A 343 44.26 3.55 -44.51
N GLY A 344 43.64 4.59 -43.95
CA GLY A 344 43.02 4.52 -42.64
C GLY A 344 44.04 4.71 -41.52
N TYR A 345 43.50 4.90 -40.37
CA TYR A 345 44.33 5.12 -39.18
C TYR A 345 43.92 4.21 -38.04
N ARG A 346 44.84 4.02 -37.09
CA ARG A 346 44.71 3.13 -35.96
C ARG A 346 44.92 3.93 -34.70
N LEU A 347 43.87 4.06 -33.91
CA LEU A 347 43.87 4.73 -32.62
C LEU A 347 44.07 3.68 -31.51
N PRO A 348 45.23 3.63 -30.85
CA PRO A 348 45.45 2.67 -29.78
C PRO A 348 44.63 3.04 -28.54
N ALA A 349 44.13 2.04 -27.83
CA ALA A 349 43.36 2.20 -26.59
C ALA A 349 44.15 2.92 -25.50
N TYR A 350 45.48 2.77 -25.54
CA TYR A 350 46.39 3.34 -24.59
C TYR A 350 47.63 3.92 -25.34
N SER A 351 47.75 5.23 -25.32
CA SER A 351 48.96 5.91 -25.78
C SER A 351 49.35 7.06 -24.85
N ILE A 352 48.50 8.06 -24.68
CA ILE A 352 48.70 9.18 -23.77
C ILE A 352 47.89 8.96 -22.48
N ARG A 353 46.54 8.79 -22.65
CA ARG A 353 45.61 8.40 -21.58
C ARG A 353 44.73 7.28 -22.10
N PRO A 354 44.51 6.21 -21.33
CA PRO A 354 43.66 5.11 -21.75
C PRO A 354 42.26 5.59 -22.03
N LEU A 355 41.55 4.88 -22.86
CA LEU A 355 40.12 5.00 -22.91
C LEU A 355 39.58 4.54 -21.56
N MET A 356 38.91 5.44 -20.86
CA MET A 356 38.41 5.22 -19.51
C MET A 356 36.99 5.71 -19.40
N ILE A 357 36.12 4.89 -18.79
CA ILE A 357 34.77 5.26 -18.41
C ILE A 357 34.74 5.36 -16.90
N LYS A 358 34.36 6.52 -16.40
CA LYS A 358 34.29 6.80 -14.99
C LYS A 358 32.88 7.27 -14.62
N GLN A 359 32.35 6.76 -13.52
CA GLN A 359 31.12 7.24 -12.97
C GLN A 359 31.28 8.67 -12.44
N THR A 360 30.29 9.52 -12.70
CA THR A 360 30.23 10.90 -12.17
C THR A 360 29.15 11.03 -11.11
N ASP A 361 29.26 12.06 -10.28
CA ASP A 361 28.37 12.25 -9.14
C ASP A 361 26.92 12.64 -9.55
N HIS A 362 26.72 13.19 -10.76
CA HIS A 362 25.43 13.77 -11.12
C HIS A 362 24.99 13.50 -12.56
N ASP A 363 25.90 13.14 -13.47
CA ASP A 363 25.63 13.07 -14.92
C ASP A 363 25.73 11.65 -15.49
N GLY A 364 25.60 10.65 -14.63
CA GLY A 364 25.72 9.25 -15.04
C GLY A 364 27.17 8.81 -15.16
N ALA A 365 27.78 8.94 -16.31
CA ALA A 365 29.18 8.59 -16.53
C ALA A 365 29.89 9.54 -17.52
N VAL A 366 31.21 9.53 -17.48
CA VAL A 366 32.06 10.21 -18.46
C VAL A 366 33.04 9.23 -19.05
N LEU A 367 33.13 9.21 -20.37
CA LEU A 367 34.18 8.54 -21.09
C LEU A 367 35.22 9.58 -21.51
N THR A 368 36.49 9.28 -21.25
CA THR A 368 37.65 10.09 -21.67
C THR A 368 38.66 9.22 -22.39
N TRP A 369 39.27 9.76 -23.42
CA TRP A 369 40.29 9.06 -24.17
C TRP A 369 41.20 10.07 -24.81
N THR A 370 42.54 9.97 -24.56
CA THR A 370 43.53 10.76 -25.27
C THR A 370 44.49 9.82 -25.93
N THR A 371 44.51 9.80 -27.25
CA THR A 371 45.33 8.88 -28.03
C THR A 371 46.04 9.59 -29.18
N THR A 372 47.19 9.06 -29.57
CA THR A 372 47.95 9.55 -30.70
C THR A 372 48.12 8.46 -31.74
N TYR A 373 47.98 8.84 -32.99
CA TYR A 373 48.19 7.95 -34.12
C TYR A 373 48.96 8.65 -35.25
N LEU A 374 49.62 7.86 -36.09
CA LEU A 374 50.29 8.35 -37.29
C LEU A 374 49.25 8.37 -38.43
N ASP A 375 48.98 9.56 -38.96
CA ASP A 375 48.20 9.73 -40.22
C ASP A 375 49.17 9.77 -41.37
N LEU A 376 48.95 8.88 -42.35
CA LEU A 376 49.70 8.77 -43.55
C LEU A 376 48.78 8.90 -44.76
N SER A 377 48.90 9.99 -45.46
CA SER A 377 48.08 10.33 -46.60
C SER A 377 48.90 10.52 -47.86
N TYR A 378 48.35 10.06 -48.97
CA TYR A 378 48.98 10.20 -50.32
C TYR A 378 48.04 10.94 -51.25
N PHE A 379 48.64 11.86 -52.03
CA PHE A 379 47.98 12.45 -53.14
C PHE A 379 48.66 11.91 -54.43
N THR A 380 47.85 11.21 -55.24
CA THR A 380 48.38 10.57 -56.47
C THR A 380 47.78 11.20 -57.69
N LEU A 381 48.64 11.42 -58.71
CA LEU A 381 48.19 11.78 -60.03
C LEU A 381 47.75 10.52 -60.80
N PRO A 382 46.95 10.65 -61.89
CA PRO A 382 46.69 9.54 -62.80
C PRO A 382 48.02 8.88 -63.26
N ASP A 383 48.05 7.60 -63.44
CA ASP A 383 49.22 6.77 -63.76
C ASP A 383 50.05 6.34 -62.53
N ASN A 384 49.47 6.37 -61.32
CA ASN A 384 50.11 5.97 -60.07
C ASN A 384 51.39 6.76 -59.67
N MET A 385 51.58 7.96 -60.19
CA MET A 385 52.66 8.82 -59.77
C MET A 385 52.28 9.57 -58.48
N HIS A 386 52.94 9.25 -57.37
CA HIS A 386 52.72 9.97 -56.09
C HIS A 386 53.33 11.37 -56.18
N ALA A 387 52.48 12.37 -56.12
CA ALA A 387 52.92 13.76 -56.09
C ALA A 387 53.22 14.29 -54.67
N LEU A 388 52.55 13.75 -53.65
CA LEU A 388 52.71 14.23 -52.30
C LEU A 388 52.50 13.08 -51.29
N GLU A 389 53.36 12.95 -50.29
CA GLU A 389 53.23 12.11 -49.13
C GLU A 389 53.18 12.99 -47.90
N MET A 390 52.11 12.91 -47.12
CA MET A 390 51.99 13.65 -45.87
C MET A 390 51.96 12.67 -44.73
N ARG A 391 52.81 12.95 -43.71
CA ARG A 391 52.82 12.26 -42.41
C ARG A 391 52.60 13.27 -41.31
N GLN A 392 51.73 12.91 -40.38
CA GLN A 392 51.49 13.73 -39.18
C GLN A 392 51.14 12.86 -37.98
N ASP A 393 51.64 13.26 -36.84
CA ASP A 393 51.17 12.68 -35.57
C ASP A 393 49.92 13.44 -35.15
N VAL A 394 48.79 12.74 -35.05
CA VAL A 394 47.52 13.34 -34.68
C VAL A 394 47.20 12.89 -33.28
N THR A 395 47.06 13.85 -32.39
CA THR A 395 46.54 13.62 -31.05
C THR A 395 45.06 13.91 -31.02
N VAL A 396 44.26 12.95 -30.55
CA VAL A 396 42.81 13.04 -30.38
C VAL A 396 42.52 13.05 -28.89
N ASP A 397 41.77 14.04 -28.46
CA ASP A 397 41.17 14.12 -27.13
C ASP A 397 39.67 14.01 -27.26
N LEU A 398 39.11 12.94 -26.68
CA LEU A 398 37.69 12.61 -26.71
C LEU A 398 37.14 12.66 -25.28
N ARG A 399 36.06 13.41 -25.14
CA ARG A 399 35.24 13.42 -23.93
C ARG A 399 33.78 13.15 -24.31
N CYS A 400 33.18 12.16 -23.67
CA CYS A 400 31.76 11.88 -23.86
C CYS A 400 31.09 11.82 -22.48
N THR A 401 30.08 12.64 -22.23
CA THR A 401 29.24 12.57 -21.03
C THR A 401 27.92 11.89 -21.37
N TYR A 402 27.36 11.17 -20.40
CA TYR A 402 26.15 10.36 -20.56
C TYR A 402 25.06 10.86 -19.60
N PRO A 403 24.52 12.08 -19.79
CA PRO A 403 23.45 12.56 -18.95
C PRO A 403 22.17 11.79 -19.22
N PHE A 404 21.41 11.56 -18.16
CA PHE A 404 20.03 11.08 -18.29
C PHE A 404 19.14 12.21 -18.83
N ALA A 405 18.31 11.88 -19.79
CA ALA A 405 17.29 12.77 -20.34
C ALA A 405 15.94 12.04 -20.43
N VAL A 406 14.86 12.79 -20.37
CA VAL A 406 13.51 12.25 -20.56
C VAL A 406 13.09 12.47 -22.00
N ASN A 407 12.75 11.38 -22.67
CA ASN A 407 12.25 11.42 -24.06
C ASN A 407 11.00 10.53 -24.17
N ASN A 408 9.90 11.10 -24.68
CA ASN A 408 8.63 10.40 -24.83
C ASN A 408 8.16 9.64 -23.56
N ASN A 409 8.31 10.27 -22.41
CA ASN A 409 7.96 9.72 -21.11
C ASN A 409 8.74 8.44 -20.73
N ASP A 410 9.92 8.27 -21.28
CA ASP A 410 10.88 7.25 -20.87
C ASP A 410 12.24 7.91 -20.60
N LEU A 411 13.07 7.25 -19.81
CA LEU A 411 14.42 7.72 -19.54
C LEU A 411 15.35 7.20 -20.63
N VAL A 412 16.11 8.12 -21.21
CA VAL A 412 17.12 7.82 -22.21
C VAL A 412 18.46 8.42 -21.82
N VAL A 413 19.53 7.82 -22.28
CA VAL A 413 20.87 8.40 -22.16
C VAL A 413 21.19 9.08 -23.48
N ILE A 414 21.40 10.39 -23.46
CA ILE A 414 21.79 11.16 -24.64
C ILE A 414 23.25 11.56 -24.49
N PRO A 415 24.17 10.89 -25.23
CA PRO A 415 25.59 11.22 -25.09
C PRO A 415 25.88 12.61 -25.64
N VAL A 416 26.63 13.39 -24.89
CA VAL A 416 27.20 14.67 -25.32
C VAL A 416 28.69 14.47 -25.56
N VAL A 417 29.11 14.69 -26.81
CA VAL A 417 30.45 14.33 -27.25
C VAL A 417 31.22 15.57 -27.63
N GLU A 418 32.41 15.66 -27.13
CA GLU A 418 33.44 16.64 -27.51
C GLU A 418 34.65 15.88 -28.03
N ILE A 419 35.03 16.15 -29.28
CA ILE A 419 36.26 15.60 -29.88
C ILE A 419 37.08 16.76 -30.39
N THR A 420 38.34 16.82 -29.95
CA THR A 420 39.33 17.76 -30.43
C THR A 420 40.56 17.00 -30.93
N SER A 421 41.10 17.44 -32.04
CA SER A 421 42.31 16.87 -32.59
C SER A 421 43.35 17.96 -32.84
N SER A 422 44.59 17.60 -32.63
CA SER A 422 45.72 18.44 -32.96
C SER A 422 46.78 17.67 -33.73
N ALA A 423 47.38 18.25 -34.75
CA ALA A 423 48.46 17.65 -35.51
C ALA A 423 49.79 18.18 -35.06
N ALA A 424 50.77 17.27 -34.96
CA ALA A 424 52.13 17.56 -34.63
C ALA A 424 53.09 16.81 -35.57
N ASN A 425 54.34 17.20 -35.64
CA ASN A 425 55.38 16.55 -36.45
C ASN A 425 54.98 16.37 -37.93
N VAL A 426 54.29 17.37 -38.49
CA VAL A 426 53.82 17.32 -39.86
C VAL A 426 55.01 17.33 -40.83
N VAL A 427 55.16 16.23 -41.56
CA VAL A 427 56.22 16.07 -42.57
C VAL A 427 55.53 15.87 -43.88
N ILE A 428 55.80 16.75 -44.84
CA ILE A 428 55.29 16.69 -46.20
C ILE A 428 56.45 16.45 -47.14
N LYS A 429 56.44 15.32 -47.81
CA LYS A 429 57.45 14.96 -48.82
C LYS A 429 56.83 15.12 -50.22
N GLU A 430 57.55 15.82 -51.09
CA GLU A 430 57.22 15.90 -52.47
C GLU A 430 57.96 14.80 -53.22
N ASN A 431 57.26 14.02 -54.00
CA ASN A 431 57.83 13.07 -54.92
C ASN A 431 57.94 13.74 -56.25
N PRO A 432 59.14 13.87 -56.82
CA PRO A 432 59.28 14.49 -58.14
C PRO A 432 58.51 13.71 -59.21
N THR A 433 57.76 14.41 -60.03
CA THR A 433 57.09 13.81 -61.18
C THR A 433 58.20 13.36 -62.16
N ILE A 434 58.26 12.08 -62.39
CA ILE A 434 59.26 11.52 -63.33
C ILE A 434 58.56 11.23 -64.64
N ILE A 435 58.89 11.99 -65.71
CA ILE A 435 58.44 11.70 -67.04
C ILE A 435 59.65 11.26 -67.90
N ASN A 436 59.58 10.11 -68.54
CA ASN A 436 60.66 9.49 -69.31
C ASN A 436 62.02 9.39 -68.57
N GLY A 437 61.96 9.06 -67.28
CA GLY A 437 63.14 8.84 -66.39
C GLY A 437 63.87 10.11 -65.95
N LYS A 438 63.28 11.29 -66.15
CA LYS A 438 63.89 12.57 -65.71
C LYS A 438 62.88 13.28 -64.79
N PRO A 439 63.30 13.85 -63.63
CA PRO A 439 62.48 14.71 -62.83
C PRO A 439 62.06 15.94 -63.64
N VAL A 440 60.77 16.24 -63.64
CA VAL A 440 60.20 17.37 -64.35
C VAL A 440 59.72 18.39 -63.29
N ASP A 441 60.28 19.61 -63.46
CA ASP A 441 59.89 20.75 -62.64
C ASP A 441 58.78 21.52 -63.38
N TYR A 442 57.52 21.42 -62.84
CA TYR A 442 56.36 22.11 -63.37
C TYR A 442 55.94 23.25 -62.41
N PRO A 443 56.22 24.53 -62.67
CA PRO A 443 55.85 25.65 -61.85
C PRO A 443 54.35 25.72 -61.51
N PRO A 444 53.40 25.41 -62.40
CA PRO A 444 52.00 25.37 -62.12
C PRO A 444 51.67 24.26 -61.12
N LEU A 445 52.31 23.12 -61.16
CA LEU A 445 52.14 22.00 -60.25
C LEU A 445 52.61 22.38 -58.85
N ASN A 446 53.78 23.03 -58.73
CA ASN A 446 54.34 23.48 -57.43
C ASN A 446 53.45 24.49 -56.74
N GLN A 447 52.74 25.39 -57.42
CA GLN A 447 51.76 26.30 -56.87
C GLN A 447 50.56 25.55 -56.32
N GLN A 448 50.04 24.57 -57.02
CA GLN A 448 48.87 23.79 -56.60
C GLN A 448 49.22 22.84 -55.44
N ILE A 449 50.44 22.28 -55.44
CA ILE A 449 50.93 21.52 -54.30
C ILE A 449 51.00 22.39 -53.01
N ALA A 450 51.47 23.64 -53.15
CA ALA A 450 51.54 24.60 -52.03
C ALA A 450 50.13 24.96 -51.50
N GLN A 451 49.19 25.11 -52.41
CA GLN A 451 47.76 25.34 -52.03
C GLN A 451 47.15 24.12 -51.32
N LEU A 452 47.38 22.91 -51.89
CA LEU A 452 46.95 21.64 -51.25
C LEU A 452 47.58 21.44 -49.89
N LYS A 453 48.87 21.83 -49.69
CA LYS A 453 49.50 21.79 -48.39
C LYS A 453 48.82 22.68 -47.40
N ALA A 454 48.41 23.89 -47.77
CA ALA A 454 47.74 24.84 -46.92
C ALA A 454 46.32 24.39 -46.56
N GLU A 455 45.55 23.93 -47.50
CA GLU A 455 44.20 23.42 -47.30
C GLU A 455 44.19 22.13 -46.46
N TYR A 456 45.15 21.26 -46.70
CA TYR A 456 45.17 19.93 -46.06
C TYR A 456 45.56 19.95 -44.59
N SER A 457 46.33 20.95 -44.15
CA SER A 457 46.73 21.05 -42.75
C SER A 457 45.60 21.45 -41.83
N THR A 458 44.52 22.04 -42.35
CA THR A 458 43.36 22.51 -41.55
C THR A 458 42.09 21.69 -41.72
N VAL A 459 41.79 21.20 -42.92
CA VAL A 459 40.52 20.52 -43.26
C VAL A 459 40.49 19.05 -42.79
N ASN A 460 41.66 18.44 -42.62
CA ASN A 460 41.72 16.99 -42.37
C ASN A 460 41.33 16.58 -40.94
N LEU A 461 41.58 17.45 -39.97
CA LEU A 461 41.29 17.12 -38.58
C LEU A 461 39.79 17.07 -38.26
N ASP A 462 39.00 17.94 -38.84
CA ASP A 462 37.56 17.91 -38.65
C ASP A 462 36.93 16.68 -39.29
N GLU A 463 37.41 16.26 -40.48
CA GLU A 463 36.98 15.03 -41.09
C GLU A 463 37.38 13.79 -40.32
N HIS A 464 38.57 13.78 -39.68
CA HIS A 464 38.98 12.71 -38.78
C HIS A 464 38.08 12.63 -37.56
N ASN A 465 37.80 13.75 -36.92
CA ASN A 465 36.85 13.82 -35.78
C ASN A 465 35.48 13.31 -36.13
N ALA A 466 34.93 13.72 -37.30
CA ALA A 466 33.65 13.26 -37.79
C ALA A 466 33.60 11.75 -38.04
N ARG A 467 34.70 11.17 -38.60
CA ARG A 467 34.81 9.71 -38.82
C ARG A 467 34.92 8.92 -37.54
N ILE A 468 35.72 9.40 -36.58
CA ILE A 468 35.85 8.79 -35.26
C ILE A 468 34.47 8.78 -34.59
N TRP A 469 33.75 9.91 -34.61
CA TRP A 469 32.41 10.01 -34.06
C TRP A 469 31.41 9.10 -34.76
N ALA A 470 31.38 9.09 -36.07
CA ALA A 470 30.50 8.22 -36.85
C ALA A 470 30.70 6.74 -36.50
N LYS A 471 31.90 6.32 -36.17
CA LYS A 471 32.21 4.95 -35.75
C LYS A 471 31.76 4.68 -34.32
N LEU A 472 31.94 5.64 -33.40
CA LEU A 472 31.64 5.46 -32.00
C LEU A 472 30.17 5.70 -31.63
N ARG A 473 29.45 6.58 -32.35
CA ARG A 473 28.10 7.03 -31.95
C ARG A 473 27.07 5.92 -31.74
N HIS A 474 27.19 4.80 -32.45
CA HIS A 474 26.25 3.69 -32.37
C HIS A 474 26.55 2.73 -31.21
N THR A 475 27.72 2.85 -30.59
CA THR A 475 28.15 1.95 -29.51
C THR A 475 28.13 2.59 -28.16
N LEU A 476 28.01 3.91 -28.10
CA LEU A 476 28.10 4.68 -26.88
C LEU A 476 26.72 5.02 -26.26
N VAL A 477 25.62 4.47 -26.77
CA VAL A 477 24.28 4.77 -26.30
C VAL A 477 23.59 3.51 -25.78
N PRO A 478 23.75 3.16 -24.50
CA PRO A 478 22.86 2.18 -23.91
C PRO A 478 21.45 2.79 -23.80
N ALA A 479 20.46 2.13 -24.41
CA ALA A 479 19.07 2.44 -24.13
C ALA A 479 18.71 1.84 -22.75
N VAL A 480 18.41 2.69 -21.77
CA VAL A 480 17.90 2.25 -20.48
C VAL A 480 16.44 2.66 -20.39
N SER A 481 15.55 1.68 -20.46
CA SER A 481 14.13 1.91 -20.17
C SER A 481 13.89 1.76 -18.67
N VAL A 482 13.63 2.87 -17.98
CA VAL A 482 13.26 2.85 -16.56
C VAL A 482 11.91 2.17 -16.37
N THR A 483 11.00 2.32 -17.33
CA THR A 483 9.71 1.63 -17.32
C THR A 483 9.90 0.11 -17.32
N SER A 484 10.80 -0.42 -18.16
CA SER A 484 11.12 -1.85 -18.17
C SER A 484 11.74 -2.30 -16.85
N LEU A 485 12.67 -1.52 -16.29
CA LEU A 485 13.28 -1.83 -14.98
C LEU A 485 12.24 -1.89 -13.85
N ILE A 486 11.29 -0.96 -13.83
CA ILE A 486 10.20 -0.99 -12.85
C ILE A 486 9.36 -2.25 -13.03
N HIS A 487 8.98 -2.58 -14.27
CA HIS A 487 8.16 -3.75 -14.57
C HIS A 487 8.86 -5.08 -14.30
N GLU A 488 10.18 -5.13 -14.37
CA GLU A 488 10.97 -6.34 -14.14
C GLU A 488 11.30 -6.57 -12.66
N HIS A 489 11.34 -5.50 -11.85
CA HIS A 489 11.85 -5.58 -10.49
C HIS A 489 10.86 -5.19 -9.40
N ILE A 490 9.79 -4.46 -9.73
CA ILE A 490 8.81 -3.98 -8.74
C ILE A 490 7.43 -4.49 -9.12
N TYR A 491 6.98 -5.51 -8.40
CA TYR A 491 5.63 -6.06 -8.53
C TYR A 491 4.83 -5.70 -7.30
N PHE A 492 3.63 -5.22 -7.52
CA PHE A 492 2.63 -5.10 -6.48
C PHE A 492 1.78 -6.37 -6.48
N ASP A 493 1.22 -6.73 -5.32
CA ASP A 493 0.40 -7.92 -5.21
C ASP A 493 -0.72 -7.94 -6.26
N HIS A 494 -1.20 -9.14 -6.60
CA HIS A 494 -2.19 -9.36 -7.66
C HIS A 494 -1.79 -8.88 -9.07
N ASN A 495 -0.50 -9.01 -9.45
CA ASN A 495 0.01 -8.65 -10.77
C ASN A 495 -0.20 -7.18 -11.15
N ARG A 496 -0.11 -6.27 -10.19
CA ARG A 496 -0.17 -4.83 -10.42
C ARG A 496 1.20 -4.27 -10.72
N THR A 497 1.22 -3.18 -11.46
CA THR A 497 2.44 -2.45 -11.80
C THR A 497 2.24 -0.94 -11.66
N LEU A 498 3.33 -0.20 -11.67
CA LEU A 498 3.31 1.24 -11.79
C LEU A 498 3.03 1.64 -13.25
N VAL A 499 1.93 2.33 -13.47
CA VAL A 499 1.70 3.07 -14.72
C VAL A 499 2.40 4.41 -14.61
N VAL A 500 3.40 4.60 -15.47
CA VAL A 500 4.22 5.81 -15.48
C VAL A 500 3.44 6.96 -16.10
N ASP A 501 3.15 7.99 -15.32
CA ASP A 501 2.54 9.22 -15.82
C ASP A 501 3.59 10.27 -16.19
N VAL A 502 4.63 10.43 -15.37
CA VAL A 502 5.71 11.41 -15.59
C VAL A 502 7.03 10.90 -15.05
N ILE A 503 8.11 11.11 -15.82
CA ILE A 503 9.49 10.91 -15.37
C ILE A 503 10.16 12.28 -15.20
N ARG A 504 10.97 12.43 -14.16
CA ARG A 504 11.83 13.58 -13.91
C ARG A 504 13.23 13.09 -13.55
N ALA A 505 14.22 13.80 -14.02
CA ALA A 505 15.63 13.52 -13.75
C ALA A 505 16.35 14.81 -13.31
N PRO A 506 15.98 15.42 -12.18
CA PRO A 506 16.62 16.66 -11.72
C PRO A 506 18.06 16.44 -11.25
N ARG A 507 18.35 15.30 -10.63
CA ARG A 507 19.66 14.75 -10.24
C ARG A 507 19.54 13.23 -10.14
N ASP A 508 18.69 12.74 -9.25
CA ASP A 508 18.24 11.37 -9.20
C ASP A 508 16.99 11.21 -10.09
N ILE A 509 16.66 9.97 -10.39
CA ILE A 509 15.55 9.68 -11.27
C ILE A 509 14.29 9.49 -10.45
N ALA A 510 13.25 10.23 -10.78
CA ALA A 510 11.93 10.12 -10.16
C ALA A 510 10.87 9.75 -11.19
N VAL A 511 10.15 8.69 -10.91
CA VAL A 511 9.04 8.20 -11.70
C VAL A 511 7.77 8.38 -10.90
N PHE A 512 6.88 9.22 -11.38
CA PHE A 512 5.58 9.51 -10.77
C PHE A 512 4.48 8.83 -11.56
N GLY A 513 3.56 8.19 -10.87
CA GLY A 513 2.51 7.47 -11.55
C GLY A 513 1.44 6.93 -10.60
N ARG A 514 0.75 5.93 -11.11
CA ARG A 514 -0.34 5.26 -10.40
C ARG A 514 -0.10 3.76 -10.36
N ILE A 515 -0.41 3.14 -9.24
CA ILE A 515 -0.47 1.68 -9.17
C ILE A 515 -1.75 1.25 -9.91
N ASN A 516 -1.57 0.43 -10.91
CA ASN A 516 -2.68 -0.07 -11.71
C ASN A 516 -2.51 -1.58 -11.93
N PRO A 517 -3.57 -2.36 -12.06
CA PRO A 517 -3.45 -3.76 -12.45
C PRO A 517 -2.70 -3.90 -13.77
N LEU A 518 -1.73 -4.78 -13.82
CA LEU A 518 -0.73 -4.98 -14.89
C LEU A 518 -1.28 -5.11 -16.32
N ARG A 519 -2.54 -5.25 -16.51
CA ARG A 519 -3.21 -5.40 -17.82
C ARG A 519 -4.67 -5.03 -17.74
N ALA A 520 -5.04 -4.22 -16.73
CA ALA A 520 -6.43 -3.82 -16.57
C ALA A 520 -6.70 -2.59 -17.40
N ASP A 521 -7.41 -2.82 -18.45
CA ASP A 521 -8.04 -1.74 -19.16
C ASP A 521 -9.19 -1.11 -18.35
N PHE A 522 -9.55 -1.68 -17.19
CA PHE A 522 -10.70 -1.23 -16.38
C PHE A 522 -10.60 -1.61 -14.89
N SER A 523 -11.40 -0.93 -14.07
CA SER A 523 -11.66 -1.29 -12.67
C SER A 523 -13.17 -1.21 -12.38
N ILE A 524 -13.64 -2.02 -11.41
CA ILE A 524 -15.02 -1.91 -10.91
C ILE A 524 -15.14 -0.69 -10.00
N SER A 525 -16.28 -0.01 -10.10
CA SER A 525 -16.66 1.08 -9.18
C SER A 525 -18.11 0.92 -8.74
N PRO A 526 -18.41 1.08 -7.45
CA PRO A 526 -17.46 1.21 -6.32
C PRO A 526 -16.74 -0.11 -6.03
N VAL A 527 -15.55 -0.04 -5.44
CA VAL A 527 -14.76 -1.23 -5.05
C VAL A 527 -15.23 -1.84 -3.72
N GLU A 528 -15.92 -1.07 -2.90
CA GLU A 528 -16.63 -1.50 -1.70
C GLU A 528 -18.02 -0.87 -1.65
N HIS A 529 -19.00 -1.67 -1.30
CA HIS A 529 -20.38 -1.18 -1.17
C HIS A 529 -21.12 -1.90 -0.05
N VAL A 530 -21.80 -1.12 0.80
CA VAL A 530 -22.71 -1.64 1.82
C VAL A 530 -24.13 -1.36 1.38
N MET A 531 -24.98 -2.37 1.39
CA MET A 531 -26.37 -2.26 0.96
C MET A 531 -27.30 -3.11 1.80
N VAL A 532 -28.57 -2.78 1.74
CA VAL A 532 -29.61 -3.51 2.50
C VAL A 532 -30.04 -4.76 1.76
N SER A 533 -30.36 -5.80 2.51
CA SER A 533 -30.97 -7.03 2.03
C SER A 533 -32.16 -6.73 1.08
N GLY A 534 -32.19 -7.42 -0.06
CA GLY A 534 -33.24 -7.25 -1.09
C GLY A 534 -33.14 -5.96 -1.92
N SER A 535 -32.15 -5.10 -1.69
CA SER A 535 -31.95 -3.88 -2.48
C SER A 535 -31.12 -4.13 -3.76
N VAL A 536 -31.05 -3.12 -4.61
CA VAL A 536 -30.37 -3.21 -5.91
C VAL A 536 -29.31 -2.12 -6.03
N HIS A 537 -28.13 -2.47 -6.55
CA HIS A 537 -27.05 -1.54 -6.84
C HIS A 537 -26.45 -1.77 -8.22
N LYS A 538 -26.06 -0.67 -8.90
CA LYS A 538 -25.39 -0.74 -10.20
C LYS A 538 -23.90 -0.57 -10.06
N PHE A 539 -23.15 -1.62 -10.35
CA PHE A 539 -21.70 -1.55 -10.54
C PHE A 539 -21.36 -1.10 -11.96
N VAL A 540 -20.32 -0.32 -12.10
CA VAL A 540 -19.83 0.15 -13.38
C VAL A 540 -18.34 -0.18 -13.52
N VAL A 541 -17.87 -0.26 -14.77
CA VAL A 541 -16.44 -0.36 -15.07
C VAL A 541 -15.93 0.98 -15.56
N ALA A 542 -14.74 1.36 -15.13
CA ALA A 542 -14.06 2.59 -15.52
C ALA A 542 -12.70 2.26 -16.16
N PRO A 543 -12.37 2.72 -17.38
CA PRO A 543 -13.22 3.54 -18.26
C PRO A 543 -14.43 2.79 -18.80
N ALA A 544 -15.49 3.53 -19.13
CA ALA A 544 -16.69 2.97 -19.70
C ALA A 544 -16.42 2.36 -21.09
N GLY A 545 -17.13 1.25 -21.40
CA GLY A 545 -17.02 0.59 -22.72
C GLY A 545 -16.23 -0.73 -22.72
N ALA A 546 -15.62 -1.11 -21.59
CA ALA A 546 -15.01 -2.43 -21.47
C ALA A 546 -16.05 -3.54 -21.61
N ASN A 547 -15.79 -4.53 -22.49
CA ASN A 547 -16.66 -5.68 -22.66
C ASN A 547 -16.36 -6.71 -21.57
N VAL A 548 -17.18 -6.72 -20.52
CA VAL A 548 -16.98 -7.55 -19.35
C VAL A 548 -18.12 -8.55 -19.13
N LYS A 549 -17.77 -9.69 -18.55
CA LYS A 549 -18.71 -10.66 -17.98
C LYS A 549 -18.74 -10.44 -16.49
N TRP A 550 -19.94 -10.29 -15.93
CA TRP A 550 -20.16 -10.14 -14.51
C TRP A 550 -20.43 -11.48 -13.85
N ALA A 551 -19.90 -11.66 -12.66
CA ALA A 551 -20.18 -12.79 -11.78
C ALA A 551 -20.34 -12.31 -10.34
N VAL A 552 -21.04 -13.09 -9.53
CA VAL A 552 -21.14 -12.91 -8.08
C VAL A 552 -20.80 -14.22 -7.40
N GLU A 553 -20.04 -14.12 -6.32
CA GLU A 553 -19.63 -15.25 -5.47
C GLU A 553 -19.90 -14.92 -4.01
N TRP A 554 -20.37 -15.90 -3.26
CA TRP A 554 -20.47 -15.80 -1.82
C TRP A 554 -19.08 -15.88 -1.17
N LEU A 555 -18.83 -15.02 -0.19
CA LEU A 555 -17.61 -15.07 0.62
C LEU A 555 -17.91 -15.44 2.07
N GLN A 556 -18.98 -14.88 2.66
CA GLN A 556 -19.28 -15.05 4.07
C GLN A 556 -20.76 -14.81 4.34
N GLY A 557 -21.34 -15.53 5.31
CA GLY A 557 -22.76 -15.47 5.69
C GLY A 557 -23.51 -16.74 5.25
N ASP A 558 -24.76 -16.62 4.81
CA ASP A 558 -25.54 -17.75 4.33
C ASP A 558 -25.18 -18.10 2.88
N PRO A 559 -24.68 -19.35 2.59
CA PRO A 559 -24.27 -19.73 1.27
C PRO A 559 -25.41 -20.08 0.30
N GLU A 560 -26.65 -20.23 0.78
CA GLU A 560 -27.78 -20.69 -0.06
C GLU A 560 -28.26 -19.59 -1.02
N ASP A 561 -28.12 -18.32 -0.66
CA ASP A 561 -28.51 -17.19 -1.51
C ASP A 561 -27.46 -16.07 -1.45
N TYR A 562 -26.80 -15.81 -2.57
CA TYR A 562 -25.83 -14.72 -2.76
C TYR A 562 -26.30 -13.65 -3.75
N GLY A 563 -27.59 -13.70 -4.13
CA GLY A 563 -28.16 -12.76 -5.08
C GLY A 563 -27.73 -13.02 -6.52
N ALA A 564 -27.93 -12.03 -7.39
CA ALA A 564 -27.61 -12.15 -8.80
C ALA A 564 -27.13 -10.83 -9.39
N ILE A 565 -26.23 -10.89 -10.37
CA ILE A 565 -25.80 -9.73 -11.15
C ILE A 565 -26.09 -9.96 -12.63
N ASN A 566 -26.64 -8.94 -13.31
CA ASN A 566 -26.94 -9.05 -14.73
C ASN A 566 -25.81 -8.47 -15.61
N ALA A 567 -25.94 -8.63 -16.93
CA ALA A 567 -24.93 -8.17 -17.90
C ALA A 567 -24.72 -6.64 -17.92
N ALA A 568 -25.66 -5.86 -17.37
CA ALA A 568 -25.55 -4.40 -17.25
C ALA A 568 -24.86 -3.96 -15.93
N GLY A 569 -24.38 -4.91 -15.12
CA GLY A 569 -23.76 -4.63 -13.82
C GLY A 569 -24.75 -4.31 -12.70
N MET A 570 -26.04 -4.60 -12.89
CA MET A 570 -27.05 -4.46 -11.83
C MET A 570 -26.99 -5.69 -10.93
N TYR A 571 -26.61 -5.47 -9.67
CA TYR A 571 -26.61 -6.49 -8.64
C TYR A 571 -27.88 -6.40 -7.80
N TYR A 572 -28.53 -7.53 -7.61
CA TYR A 572 -29.73 -7.74 -6.80
C TYR A 572 -29.29 -8.51 -5.55
N ALA A 573 -29.33 -7.84 -4.41
CA ALA A 573 -28.92 -8.45 -3.15
C ALA A 573 -29.93 -9.52 -2.70
N PRO A 574 -29.48 -10.60 -2.03
CA PRO A 574 -30.37 -11.62 -1.50
C PRO A 574 -31.25 -11.05 -0.36
N VAL A 575 -32.33 -11.73 -0.07
CA VAL A 575 -33.10 -11.50 1.13
C VAL A 575 -32.55 -12.36 2.25
N LEU A 576 -31.80 -11.73 3.16
CA LEU A 576 -31.12 -12.43 4.25
C LEU A 576 -32.15 -12.86 5.33
N PRO A 577 -31.96 -14.04 5.96
CA PRO A 577 -32.73 -14.44 7.14
C PRO A 577 -32.57 -13.46 8.29
N GLY A 578 -33.59 -13.28 9.11
CA GLY A 578 -33.59 -12.32 10.21
C GLY A 578 -32.59 -12.61 11.34
N ASP A 579 -32.09 -13.82 11.42
CA ASP A 579 -31.05 -14.25 12.36
C ASP A 579 -29.61 -13.95 11.85
N THR A 580 -29.42 -13.73 10.56
CA THR A 580 -28.17 -13.28 9.93
C THR A 580 -27.99 -11.78 10.14
N SER A 581 -26.80 -11.31 10.54
CA SER A 581 -26.51 -9.86 10.63
C SER A 581 -26.13 -9.28 9.29
N PHE A 582 -25.31 -10.00 8.52
CA PHE A 582 -24.83 -9.59 7.22
C PHE A 582 -24.37 -10.80 6.40
N SER A 583 -24.18 -10.57 5.13
CA SER A 583 -23.50 -11.50 4.23
C SER A 583 -22.55 -10.73 3.31
N ARG A 584 -21.46 -11.36 2.90
CA ARG A 584 -20.46 -10.75 2.01
C ARG A 584 -20.34 -11.51 0.70
N MET A 585 -20.30 -10.74 -0.37
CA MET A 585 -20.17 -11.23 -1.73
C MET A 585 -19.02 -10.54 -2.44
N ARG A 586 -18.39 -11.27 -3.34
CA ARG A 586 -17.45 -10.75 -4.33
C ARG A 586 -18.20 -10.55 -5.65
N ILE A 587 -18.25 -9.31 -6.13
CA ILE A 587 -18.68 -8.99 -7.48
C ILE A 587 -17.43 -8.96 -8.36
N THR A 588 -17.44 -9.72 -9.43
CA THR A 588 -16.32 -9.86 -10.35
C THR A 588 -16.72 -9.42 -11.74
N ALA A 589 -15.92 -8.59 -12.38
CA ALA A 589 -15.97 -8.30 -13.80
C ALA A 589 -14.75 -8.90 -14.49
N THR A 590 -14.98 -9.76 -15.49
CA THR A 590 -13.94 -10.40 -16.29
C THR A 590 -13.97 -9.85 -17.71
N HIS A 591 -12.87 -9.29 -18.19
CA HIS A 591 -12.77 -8.81 -19.57
C HIS A 591 -12.85 -9.98 -20.54
N SER A 592 -13.76 -9.87 -21.51
CA SER A 592 -14.15 -10.99 -22.39
C SER A 592 -13.01 -11.49 -23.28
N THR A 593 -12.04 -10.65 -23.62
CA THR A 593 -10.94 -10.98 -24.55
C THR A 593 -9.62 -11.26 -23.80
N SER A 594 -9.25 -10.42 -22.85
CA SER A 594 -7.97 -10.55 -22.12
C SER A 594 -8.04 -11.49 -20.92
N GLY A 595 -9.27 -11.84 -20.45
CA GLY A 595 -9.46 -12.62 -19.23
C GLY A 595 -9.11 -11.87 -17.95
N PHE A 596 -8.80 -10.57 -18.05
CA PHE A 596 -8.48 -9.76 -16.86
C PHE A 596 -9.68 -9.67 -15.92
N VAL A 597 -9.42 -9.67 -14.63
CA VAL A 597 -10.43 -9.69 -13.56
C VAL A 597 -10.27 -8.48 -12.65
N SER A 598 -11.38 -7.77 -12.37
CA SER A 598 -11.48 -6.78 -11.31
C SER A 598 -12.59 -7.17 -10.35
N SER A 599 -12.38 -7.01 -9.04
CA SER A 599 -13.33 -7.42 -8.00
C SER A 599 -13.76 -6.25 -7.13
N ALA A 600 -15.00 -6.34 -6.62
CA ALA A 600 -15.56 -5.46 -5.62
C ALA A 600 -16.13 -6.27 -4.46
N LEU A 601 -16.02 -5.75 -3.24
CA LEU A 601 -16.57 -6.33 -2.04
C LEU A 601 -17.94 -5.72 -1.73
N VAL A 602 -18.97 -6.55 -1.67
CA VAL A 602 -20.32 -6.13 -1.29
C VAL A 602 -20.66 -6.70 0.08
N THR A 603 -21.11 -5.84 0.96
CA THR A 603 -21.65 -6.23 2.26
C THR A 603 -23.15 -5.97 2.28
N VAL A 604 -23.94 -7.03 2.38
CA VAL A 604 -25.40 -6.96 2.49
C VAL A 604 -25.77 -7.06 3.97
N VAL A 605 -26.49 -6.06 4.48
CA VAL A 605 -26.95 -6.00 5.88
C VAL A 605 -28.47 -6.17 5.99
N THR A 606 -28.93 -6.71 7.09
CA THR A 606 -30.38 -6.91 7.33
C THR A 606 -31.09 -5.64 7.78
N SER A 607 -30.38 -4.69 8.41
CA SER A 607 -30.96 -3.45 8.94
C SER A 607 -30.34 -2.23 8.26
N GLN A 608 -31.14 -1.21 7.99
CA GLN A 608 -30.68 0.08 7.44
C GLN A 608 -29.92 0.93 8.48
N ALA A 609 -30.31 0.77 9.75
CA ALA A 609 -29.71 1.45 10.89
C ALA A 609 -29.55 0.47 12.04
N THR A 610 -28.51 0.66 12.84
CA THR A 610 -28.17 -0.17 14.00
C THR A 610 -27.77 0.70 15.17
N LEU A 611 -28.08 0.21 16.39
CA LEU A 611 -27.78 0.89 17.64
C LEU A 611 -27.29 -0.13 18.66
N ASN A 612 -26.17 0.17 19.30
CA ASN A 612 -25.57 -0.67 20.32
C ASN A 612 -25.15 0.15 21.58
N PRO A 613 -25.10 -0.49 22.75
CA PRO A 613 -25.52 -1.88 23.08
C PRO A 613 -27.02 -2.06 22.91
N LEU A 614 -27.48 -3.29 22.62
CA LEU A 614 -28.89 -3.60 22.54
C LEU A 614 -29.62 -3.40 23.89
N ILE A 615 -28.90 -3.74 24.96
CA ILE A 615 -29.29 -3.46 26.34
C ILE A 615 -28.04 -3.26 27.20
N GLN A 616 -28.12 -2.30 28.12
CA GLN A 616 -27.12 -2.07 29.17
C GLN A 616 -27.76 -1.74 30.49
N VAL A 617 -27.20 -2.31 31.58
CA VAL A 617 -27.55 -1.95 32.96
C VAL A 617 -26.55 -0.91 33.46
N CYS A 618 -27.05 0.18 34.04
CA CYS A 618 -26.23 1.16 34.74
C CYS A 618 -26.94 1.61 36.03
N ASP A 619 -26.21 2.21 36.93
CA ASP A 619 -26.80 2.88 38.13
C ASP A 619 -26.91 4.40 37.84
N VAL A 620 -27.55 5.13 38.75
CA VAL A 620 -27.77 6.57 38.60
C VAL A 620 -26.51 7.42 38.57
N THR A 621 -25.35 6.83 38.83
CA THR A 621 -24.03 7.52 38.86
C THR A 621 -23.17 7.18 37.62
N ARG A 622 -23.57 6.20 36.82
CA ARG A 622 -22.83 5.72 35.63
C ARG A 622 -23.60 6.03 34.36
N THR A 623 -22.86 6.41 33.39
CA THR A 623 -23.38 6.66 32.02
C THR A 623 -23.32 5.40 31.17
N ALA A 624 -24.08 5.36 30.08
CA ALA A 624 -23.98 4.31 29.07
C ALA A 624 -23.55 4.92 27.73
N GLU A 625 -22.46 4.40 27.15
CA GLU A 625 -21.99 4.80 25.82
C GLU A 625 -22.79 4.07 24.76
N LEU A 626 -23.24 4.84 23.77
CA LEU A 626 -24.05 4.37 22.68
C LEU A 626 -23.34 4.64 21.36
N ALA A 627 -23.41 3.69 20.44
CA ALA A 627 -22.87 3.84 19.10
C ALA A 627 -23.89 3.35 18.07
N ALA A 628 -24.03 4.09 16.99
CA ALA A 628 -24.98 3.82 15.92
C ALA A 628 -24.33 3.81 14.55
N GLY A 629 -24.95 3.11 13.60
CA GLY A 629 -24.55 3.07 12.22
C GLY A 629 -25.73 3.14 11.27
N GLU A 630 -25.53 3.72 10.10
CA GLU A 630 -26.50 3.77 9.00
C GLU A 630 -25.82 3.44 7.67
N VAL A 631 -26.52 2.71 6.79
CA VAL A 631 -26.02 2.29 5.47
C VAL A 631 -25.58 3.48 4.61
N SER A 632 -26.36 4.56 4.60
CA SER A 632 -26.07 5.77 3.82
C SER A 632 -25.03 6.71 4.50
N ARG A 633 -24.62 6.41 5.74
CA ARG A 633 -23.77 7.29 6.57
C ARG A 633 -24.35 8.70 6.75
N GLY A 634 -25.70 8.78 6.74
CA GLY A 634 -26.43 10.03 6.94
C GLY A 634 -26.53 10.45 8.39
N GLU A 635 -27.04 11.66 8.64
CA GLU A 635 -27.30 12.17 9.98
C GLU A 635 -28.42 11.38 10.68
N LEU A 636 -28.16 11.00 11.94
CA LEU A 636 -29.11 10.27 12.78
C LEU A 636 -29.74 11.22 13.81
N LEU A 637 -31.07 11.12 13.96
CA LEU A 637 -31.82 11.78 15.01
C LEU A 637 -31.94 10.84 16.21
N TRP A 638 -31.58 11.31 17.38
CA TRP A 638 -31.56 10.56 18.61
C TRP A 638 -32.67 11.02 19.55
N SER A 639 -33.35 10.10 20.20
CA SER A 639 -34.39 10.40 21.19
C SER A 639 -34.44 9.34 22.29
N VAL A 640 -34.85 9.78 23.47
CA VAL A 640 -35.18 8.91 24.61
C VAL A 640 -36.70 8.80 24.66
N LYS A 641 -37.21 7.58 24.65
CA LYS A 641 -38.62 7.30 24.93
C LYS A 641 -38.72 6.82 26.36
N GLU A 642 -39.25 7.71 27.19
CA GLU A 642 -39.44 7.46 28.59
C GLU A 642 -40.55 6.46 28.83
N THR A 643 -40.37 5.56 29.82
CA THR A 643 -41.43 4.67 30.25
C THR A 643 -42.52 5.43 31.03
N ALA A 644 -42.13 6.49 31.77
CA ALA A 644 -43.05 7.44 32.40
C ALA A 644 -42.48 8.86 32.30
N SER A 645 -43.36 9.83 32.06
CA SER A 645 -42.97 11.21 31.79
C SER A 645 -42.14 11.82 32.92
N GLY A 646 -40.95 12.35 32.55
CA GLY A 646 -40.01 12.98 33.44
C GLY A 646 -39.18 12.03 34.28
N GLU A 647 -39.15 10.74 34.02
CA GLU A 647 -38.34 9.74 34.70
C GLU A 647 -37.06 9.32 33.90
N GLY A 648 -37.07 9.55 32.59
CA GLY A 648 -35.99 9.16 31.72
C GLY A 648 -34.71 10.00 31.86
N GLY A 649 -33.64 9.47 31.34
CA GLY A 649 -32.36 10.18 31.23
C GLY A 649 -32.27 11.10 30.04
N GLU A 650 -31.10 11.63 29.80
CA GLU A 650 -30.78 12.51 28.64
C GLU A 650 -29.67 11.96 27.78
N LEU A 651 -29.63 12.39 26.53
CA LEU A 651 -28.57 12.05 25.57
C LEU A 651 -27.68 13.27 25.33
N ARG A 652 -26.35 13.05 25.30
CA ARG A 652 -25.35 14.05 24.91
C ARG A 652 -24.36 13.43 23.94
N PRO A 653 -23.75 14.24 23.05
CA PRO A 653 -22.67 13.74 22.23
C PRO A 653 -21.56 13.10 23.08
N SER A 654 -21.07 11.96 22.66
CA SER A 654 -19.98 11.26 23.37
C SER A 654 -18.66 12.00 23.25
N VAL A 655 -17.86 11.96 24.30
CA VAL A 655 -16.47 12.46 24.30
C VAL A 655 -15.47 11.36 23.92
N LEU A 656 -15.93 10.10 23.81
CA LEU A 656 -15.09 8.99 23.38
C LEU A 656 -14.94 8.99 21.85
N PRO A 657 -13.75 8.67 21.32
CA PRO A 657 -13.50 8.69 19.89
C PRO A 657 -14.40 7.75 19.06
N ASP A 658 -14.90 6.70 19.70
CA ASP A 658 -15.68 5.64 19.04
C ASP A 658 -17.15 5.61 19.49
N GLY A 659 -17.58 6.57 20.34
CA GLY A 659 -18.95 6.74 20.80
C GLY A 659 -19.66 7.85 20.05
N ASP A 660 -20.95 7.67 19.76
CA ASP A 660 -21.78 8.71 19.16
C ASP A 660 -22.48 9.56 20.19
N HIS A 661 -23.14 8.91 21.15
CA HIS A 661 -23.84 9.56 22.25
C HIS A 661 -23.64 8.84 23.58
N THR A 662 -23.64 9.62 24.63
CA THR A 662 -23.64 9.14 26.01
C THR A 662 -25.04 9.34 26.57
N TYR A 663 -25.64 8.25 27.06
CA TYR A 663 -26.85 8.31 27.88
C TYR A 663 -26.47 8.61 29.32
N ILE A 664 -27.11 9.65 29.88
CA ILE A 664 -26.91 10.11 31.25
C ILE A 664 -28.18 9.83 32.03
N PRO A 665 -28.14 8.92 33.04
CA PRO A 665 -29.31 8.66 33.88
C PRO A 665 -29.78 9.90 34.60
N ARG A 666 -31.10 9.98 34.87
CA ARG A 666 -31.65 11.03 35.68
C ARG A 666 -31.07 10.98 37.13
N SER A 667 -30.66 12.12 37.65
CA SER A 667 -30.19 12.28 39.01
C SER A 667 -30.95 13.42 39.69
N PRO A 668 -31.34 13.29 41.00
CA PRO A 668 -31.13 12.17 41.90
C PRO A 668 -32.05 10.98 41.61
N ALA A 669 -31.71 9.82 42.19
CA ALA A 669 -32.50 8.59 42.09
C ALA A 669 -33.99 8.80 42.48
N LEU A 670 -34.89 8.14 41.78
CA LEU A 670 -36.34 8.23 42.02
C LEU A 670 -36.72 7.40 43.25
N ARG A 671 -37.35 8.07 44.22
CA ARG A 671 -37.81 7.40 45.44
C ARG A 671 -38.91 6.38 45.16
N GLY A 672 -38.81 5.21 45.79
CA GLY A 672 -39.81 4.16 45.67
C GLY A 672 -39.69 3.26 44.47
N LYS A 673 -38.81 3.54 43.51
CA LYS A 673 -38.55 2.70 42.34
C LYS A 673 -37.21 1.94 42.49
N THR A 674 -37.17 0.71 41.93
CA THR A 674 -35.93 -0.06 41.82
C THR A 674 -35.31 0.14 40.47
N TYR A 675 -36.14 0.29 39.44
CA TYR A 675 -35.72 0.38 38.03
C TYR A 675 -36.39 1.54 37.30
N VAL A 676 -35.66 2.09 36.34
CA VAL A 676 -36.17 2.87 35.20
C VAL A 676 -35.64 2.21 33.94
N LEU A 677 -36.53 1.92 32.98
CA LEU A 677 -36.15 1.32 31.70
C LEU A 677 -36.48 2.32 30.62
N ASP A 678 -35.45 2.84 29.96
CA ASP A 678 -35.55 3.77 28.85
C ASP A 678 -35.27 3.10 27.52
N GLU A 679 -36.12 3.40 26.51
CA GLU A 679 -35.93 3.01 25.14
C GLU A 679 -35.22 4.17 24.39
N ILE A 680 -34.01 3.91 23.90
CA ILE A 680 -33.29 4.85 23.07
C ILE A 680 -33.64 4.54 21.61
N ILE A 681 -33.99 5.55 20.84
CA ILE A 681 -34.39 5.39 19.43
C ILE A 681 -33.53 6.28 18.58
N ILE A 682 -32.97 5.71 17.50
CA ILE A 682 -32.35 6.45 16.40
C ILE A 682 -33.24 6.38 15.17
N THR A 683 -33.27 7.47 14.40
CA THR A 683 -34.01 7.55 13.13
C THR A 683 -33.13 8.27 12.12
N SER A 684 -32.97 7.71 10.92
CA SER A 684 -32.27 8.39 9.85
C SER A 684 -33.04 9.66 9.43
N LYS A 685 -32.34 10.77 9.32
CA LYS A 685 -32.88 12.04 8.87
C LYS A 685 -33.33 11.98 7.40
N SER A 686 -32.59 11.22 6.58
CA SER A 686 -32.87 11.07 5.16
C SER A 686 -33.94 10.02 4.87
N ASN A 687 -34.10 9.01 5.75
CA ASN A 687 -35.06 7.93 5.62
C ASN A 687 -35.74 7.61 6.97
N PRO A 688 -36.86 8.22 7.31
CA PRO A 688 -37.56 8.00 8.59
C PRO A 688 -38.00 6.56 8.88
N GLN A 689 -37.98 5.67 7.88
CA GLN A 689 -38.27 4.24 8.07
C GLN A 689 -37.04 3.47 8.60
N ALA A 690 -35.85 4.03 8.42
CA ALA A 690 -34.62 3.47 8.97
C ALA A 690 -34.48 3.87 10.44
N GLN A 691 -34.90 2.96 11.31
CA GLN A 691 -34.90 3.14 12.76
C GLN A 691 -34.23 1.94 13.45
N ALA A 692 -33.60 2.21 14.59
CA ALA A 692 -33.16 1.18 15.52
C ALA A 692 -33.44 1.62 16.95
N SER A 693 -33.57 0.65 17.86
CA SER A 693 -33.76 0.92 19.28
C SER A 693 -32.81 0.09 20.16
N ALA A 694 -32.49 0.65 21.30
CA ALA A 694 -31.70 0.03 22.36
C ALA A 694 -32.35 0.34 23.71
N TRP A 695 -31.96 -0.41 24.75
CA TRP A 695 -32.53 -0.28 26.07
C TRP A 695 -31.46 0.03 27.11
N VAL A 696 -31.78 0.97 28.01
CA VAL A 696 -30.95 1.24 29.19
C VAL A 696 -31.77 0.99 30.44
N LEU A 697 -31.34 0.01 31.21
CA LEU A 697 -31.92 -0.29 32.53
C LEU A 697 -31.17 0.42 33.63
N VAL A 698 -31.76 1.46 34.19
CA VAL A 698 -31.18 2.26 35.26
C VAL A 698 -31.62 1.73 36.62
N THR A 699 -30.69 1.23 37.44
CA THR A 699 -30.96 0.82 38.80
C THR A 699 -31.00 2.06 39.71
N GLN A 700 -32.16 2.32 40.34
CA GLN A 700 -32.37 3.45 41.26
C GLN A 700 -31.89 3.15 42.69
N LYS A 701 -31.84 1.86 43.01
CA LYS A 701 -31.32 1.31 44.26
C LYS A 701 -30.83 -0.11 43.99
N VAL A 702 -30.00 -0.65 44.88
CA VAL A 702 -29.55 -2.05 44.77
C VAL A 702 -30.75 -2.99 44.77
N PRO A 703 -30.91 -3.86 43.80
CA PRO A 703 -31.98 -4.88 43.74
C PRO A 703 -31.88 -5.81 44.94
N PHE A 704 -32.98 -6.20 45.51
CA PHE A 704 -33.02 -7.09 46.64
C PHE A 704 -32.98 -8.57 46.23
N LEU A 705 -33.58 -8.90 45.11
CA LEU A 705 -33.59 -10.25 44.56
C LEU A 705 -32.48 -10.44 43.52
N THR A 706 -31.79 -11.57 43.66
CA THR A 706 -30.89 -12.12 42.61
C THR A 706 -31.65 -13.23 41.88
N ILE A 707 -31.56 -13.28 40.57
CA ILE A 707 -32.18 -14.34 39.79
C ILE A 707 -31.10 -15.25 39.26
N LYS A 708 -31.22 -16.56 39.47
CA LYS A 708 -30.28 -17.56 38.96
C LYS A 708 -30.99 -18.57 38.11
N LEU A 709 -30.23 -19.24 37.22
CA LEU A 709 -30.74 -20.37 36.47
C LEU A 709 -30.68 -21.63 37.30
N ALA A 710 -31.81 -22.38 37.33
CA ALA A 710 -31.85 -23.73 37.89
C ALA A 710 -31.40 -24.73 36.82
N ALA A 711 -30.80 -25.86 37.28
CA ALA A 711 -30.36 -26.91 36.35
C ALA A 711 -31.54 -27.58 35.62
N ASN A 712 -31.28 -28.01 34.34
CA ASN A 712 -32.20 -28.85 33.55
C ASN A 712 -33.47 -28.20 33.03
N ALA A 713 -33.30 -27.35 31.96
CA ALA A 713 -34.44 -26.99 31.08
C ALA A 713 -34.28 -27.67 29.72
N ALA A 714 -35.39 -27.80 28.98
CA ALA A 714 -35.38 -28.30 27.60
C ALA A 714 -34.73 -27.31 26.65
N ALA A 715 -34.38 -27.74 25.46
CA ALA A 715 -33.80 -26.86 24.45
C ALA A 715 -34.74 -25.68 24.18
N GLY A 716 -34.18 -24.45 24.18
CA GLY A 716 -34.93 -23.19 24.03
C GLY A 716 -35.66 -22.74 25.27
N GLN A 717 -35.44 -23.36 26.43
CA GLN A 717 -36.03 -22.98 27.71
C GLN A 717 -34.98 -22.81 28.80
N VAL A 718 -35.28 -21.98 29.80
CA VAL A 718 -34.50 -21.86 31.03
C VAL A 718 -35.45 -21.74 32.24
N GLN A 719 -35.16 -22.47 33.28
CA GLN A 719 -35.85 -22.36 34.55
C GLN A 719 -35.15 -21.32 35.40
N LEU A 720 -35.89 -20.28 35.84
CA LEU A 720 -35.38 -19.20 36.66
C LEU A 720 -35.84 -19.42 38.10
N GLN A 721 -35.01 -19.01 39.05
CA GLN A 721 -35.31 -19.04 40.48
C GLN A 721 -34.82 -17.74 41.11
N ALA A 722 -35.66 -17.15 42.01
CA ALA A 722 -35.32 -15.93 42.72
C ALA A 722 -34.68 -16.26 44.07
N PHE A 723 -33.65 -15.50 44.40
CA PHE A 723 -32.91 -15.61 45.65
C PHE A 723 -32.94 -14.29 46.43
N ALA A 724 -32.99 -14.40 47.76
CA ALA A 724 -32.80 -13.27 48.67
C ALA A 724 -31.67 -13.59 49.63
N ASN A 725 -30.65 -12.70 49.73
CA ASN A 725 -29.50 -12.92 50.58
C ASN A 725 -28.80 -14.30 50.37
N GLY A 726 -28.68 -14.74 49.13
CA GLY A 726 -28.06 -16.01 48.78
C GLY A 726 -28.94 -17.26 48.96
N ASN A 727 -30.13 -17.14 49.50
CA ASN A 727 -31.05 -18.27 49.70
C ASN A 727 -32.21 -18.23 48.72
N PRO A 728 -32.65 -19.38 48.16
CA PRO A 728 -33.80 -19.43 47.31
C PRO A 728 -35.08 -18.98 48.07
N LEU A 729 -35.90 -18.18 47.41
CA LEU A 729 -37.18 -17.81 47.96
C LEU A 729 -38.09 -19.03 48.05
N ASP A 730 -38.66 -19.30 49.24
CA ASP A 730 -39.58 -20.36 49.47
C ASP A 730 -40.92 -20.06 48.75
N PRO A 731 -41.31 -20.83 47.71
CA PRO A 731 -42.50 -20.58 46.91
C PRO A 731 -43.80 -20.77 47.71
N THR A 732 -43.70 -21.43 48.86
CA THR A 732 -44.88 -21.59 49.77
C THR A 732 -45.17 -20.33 50.59
N ARG A 733 -44.15 -19.51 50.82
CA ARG A 733 -44.22 -18.25 51.58
C ARG A 733 -44.27 -17.00 50.75
N PHE A 734 -43.64 -17.05 49.55
CA PHE A 734 -43.54 -15.89 48.66
C PHE A 734 -44.01 -16.26 47.27
N LYS A 735 -45.09 -15.62 46.82
CA LYS A 735 -45.44 -15.70 45.41
C LYS A 735 -44.48 -14.78 44.64
N VAL A 736 -43.64 -15.37 43.80
CA VAL A 736 -42.76 -14.63 42.86
C VAL A 736 -43.58 -14.35 41.62
N ASN A 737 -43.63 -13.09 41.21
CA ASN A 737 -44.24 -12.68 39.95
C ASN A 737 -43.13 -12.39 38.95
N TRP A 738 -43.31 -12.85 37.74
CA TRP A 738 -42.35 -12.75 36.62
C TRP A 738 -42.94 -11.89 35.53
N GLU A 739 -42.10 -11.04 34.92
CA GLU A 739 -42.47 -10.14 33.86
C GLU A 739 -41.32 -10.01 32.84
N ILE A 740 -41.65 -10.05 31.55
CA ILE A 740 -40.70 -9.76 30.49
C ILE A 740 -40.67 -8.25 30.32
N GLY A 741 -39.49 -7.67 30.55
CA GLY A 741 -39.16 -6.28 30.23
C GLY A 741 -38.78 -6.11 28.77
N ALA A 742 -38.80 -4.88 28.25
CA ALA A 742 -38.56 -4.54 26.87
C ALA A 742 -39.60 -5.16 25.91
N LYS A 743 -39.51 -4.84 24.63
CA LYS A 743 -40.37 -5.41 23.59
C LYS A 743 -39.73 -6.65 22.99
N VAL A 744 -39.69 -7.74 23.77
CA VAL A 744 -39.05 -9.00 23.37
C VAL A 744 -40.10 -10.09 23.29
N THR A 745 -39.88 -11.02 22.38
CA THR A 745 -40.75 -12.17 22.17
C THR A 745 -40.39 -13.32 23.14
N GLY A 746 -41.33 -14.19 23.40
CA GLY A 746 -41.19 -15.30 24.32
C GLY A 746 -42.23 -15.29 25.41
N THR A 747 -42.23 -16.31 26.27
CA THR A 747 -43.19 -16.44 27.39
C THR A 747 -42.48 -16.82 28.68
N ILE A 748 -42.96 -16.33 29.80
CA ILE A 748 -42.54 -16.77 31.11
C ILE A 748 -43.72 -17.26 31.93
N SER A 749 -43.59 -18.43 32.55
CA SER A 749 -44.63 -18.98 33.40
C SER A 749 -44.59 -18.39 34.79
N ASP A 750 -45.68 -18.58 35.55
CA ASP A 750 -45.74 -18.20 36.99
C ASP A 750 -44.67 -18.90 37.85
N THR A 751 -44.16 -20.04 37.36
CA THR A 751 -43.06 -20.78 38.05
C THR A 751 -41.67 -20.34 37.64
N GLY A 752 -41.56 -19.31 36.73
CA GLY A 752 -40.26 -18.81 36.25
C GLY A 752 -39.62 -19.62 35.12
N LEU A 753 -40.44 -20.44 34.41
CA LEU A 753 -39.94 -21.11 33.19
C LEU A 753 -40.04 -20.13 32.00
N TYR A 754 -38.91 -19.66 31.51
CA TYR A 754 -38.87 -18.87 30.28
C TYR A 754 -38.73 -19.79 29.09
N SER A 755 -39.53 -19.53 28.06
CA SER A 755 -39.47 -20.22 26.76
C SER A 755 -39.29 -19.19 25.65
N VAL A 756 -38.23 -19.42 24.84
CA VAL A 756 -37.90 -18.59 23.66
C VAL A 756 -38.98 -18.78 22.61
N ALA A 757 -39.46 -17.70 21.97
CA ALA A 757 -40.36 -17.78 20.83
C ALA A 757 -39.71 -18.49 19.63
N GLN A 758 -40.50 -19.27 18.90
CA GLN A 758 -40.00 -19.88 17.65
C GLN A 758 -39.67 -18.77 16.64
N ASN A 759 -38.55 -18.91 15.93
CA ASN A 759 -38.07 -17.99 14.91
C ASN A 759 -37.89 -16.54 15.41
N THR A 760 -37.55 -16.36 16.69
CA THR A 760 -37.26 -15.00 17.19
C THR A 760 -35.99 -14.43 16.59
N THR A 761 -36.03 -13.13 16.27
CA THR A 761 -34.87 -12.32 15.92
C THR A 761 -34.27 -11.58 17.12
N ASP A 762 -34.88 -11.73 18.29
CA ASP A 762 -34.40 -11.14 19.55
C ASP A 762 -33.01 -11.69 19.92
N ARG A 763 -32.17 -10.81 20.44
CA ARG A 763 -30.78 -11.16 20.82
C ARG A 763 -30.54 -11.14 22.33
N PHE A 764 -31.54 -10.67 23.07
CA PHE A 764 -31.55 -10.75 24.52
C PHE A 764 -33.01 -10.83 25.00
N VAL A 765 -33.18 -11.20 26.24
CA VAL A 765 -34.41 -10.98 26.99
C VAL A 765 -34.07 -10.40 28.35
N LEU A 766 -34.82 -9.37 28.76
CA LEU A 766 -34.84 -8.80 30.12
C LEU A 766 -36.02 -9.36 30.86
N ILE A 767 -35.79 -10.01 32.01
CA ILE A 767 -36.81 -10.57 32.84
C ILE A 767 -36.73 -9.94 34.22
N PHE A 768 -37.87 -9.44 34.73
CA PHE A 768 -38.03 -8.98 36.10
C PHE A 768 -38.68 -10.04 36.95
N ALA A 769 -38.29 -10.10 38.23
CA ALA A 769 -38.97 -10.84 39.26
C ALA A 769 -39.28 -9.92 40.43
N TRP A 770 -40.44 -10.09 41.01
CA TRP A 770 -40.78 -9.39 42.26
C TRP A 770 -41.64 -10.24 43.19
N ALA A 771 -41.47 -10.02 44.48
CA ALA A 771 -42.26 -10.64 45.56
C ALA A 771 -42.64 -9.59 46.60
N GLN A 772 -43.80 -9.74 47.23
CA GLN A 772 -44.27 -8.85 48.28
C GLN A 772 -43.82 -9.39 49.65
N HIS A 773 -43.06 -8.58 50.39
CA HIS A 773 -42.68 -8.90 51.73
C HIS A 773 -43.52 -8.03 52.73
N SER A 774 -43.93 -8.59 53.84
CA SER A 774 -44.79 -7.88 54.79
C SER A 774 -44.17 -6.65 55.43
N GLU A 775 -42.87 -6.69 55.69
CA GLU A 775 -42.11 -5.59 56.34
C GLU A 775 -41.24 -4.79 55.36
N LEU A 776 -40.68 -5.44 54.38
CA LEU A 776 -39.73 -4.82 53.44
C LEU A 776 -40.39 -4.27 52.17
N GLY A 777 -41.68 -4.52 52.01
CA GLY A 777 -42.43 -4.08 50.84
C GLY A 777 -42.13 -4.93 49.58
N LYS A 778 -42.10 -4.30 48.43
CA LYS A 778 -41.82 -4.95 47.15
C LYS A 778 -40.32 -5.23 46.99
N LEU A 779 -39.99 -6.52 46.94
CA LEU A 779 -38.62 -7.01 46.64
C LEU A 779 -38.52 -7.26 45.16
N GLU A 780 -37.53 -6.70 44.48
CA GLU A 780 -37.38 -6.74 43.01
C GLU A 780 -35.99 -7.21 42.59
N GLY A 781 -35.89 -7.92 41.47
CA GLY A 781 -34.68 -8.34 40.80
C GLY A 781 -34.88 -8.41 39.27
N HIS A 782 -33.76 -8.48 38.53
CA HIS A 782 -33.75 -8.64 37.10
C HIS A 782 -32.70 -9.62 36.65
N ILE A 783 -32.84 -10.16 35.45
CA ILE A 783 -31.81 -10.92 34.73
C ILE A 783 -31.89 -10.61 33.24
N ILE A 784 -30.72 -10.52 32.60
CA ILE A 784 -30.59 -10.45 31.17
C ILE A 784 -30.07 -11.78 30.66
N LEU A 785 -30.76 -12.42 29.71
CA LEU A 785 -30.32 -13.62 29.04
C LEU A 785 -29.98 -13.29 27.60
N PRO A 786 -28.74 -13.57 27.14
CA PRO A 786 -28.40 -13.44 25.71
C PRO A 786 -29.10 -14.55 24.90
N LEU A 787 -29.51 -14.23 23.67
CA LEU A 787 -30.23 -15.13 22.78
C LEU A 787 -29.50 -15.32 21.43
N PRO A 788 -29.62 -16.49 20.82
CA PRO A 788 -30.34 -17.71 21.23
C PRO A 788 -29.60 -18.45 22.36
N LEU A 789 -30.36 -19.04 23.30
CA LEU A 789 -29.83 -19.66 24.51
C LEU A 789 -28.73 -20.70 24.23
N ALA A 790 -28.87 -21.49 23.18
CA ALA A 790 -27.93 -22.56 22.83
C ALA A 790 -26.53 -22.06 22.52
N ARG A 791 -26.42 -20.80 22.02
CA ARG A 791 -25.13 -20.19 21.67
C ARG A 791 -24.34 -19.74 22.90
N PHE A 792 -25.04 -19.44 24.00
CA PHE A 792 -24.48 -18.86 25.21
C PHE A 792 -24.47 -19.84 26.38
N ALA A 793 -24.35 -21.15 26.10
CA ALA A 793 -24.41 -22.19 27.12
C ALA A 793 -23.39 -21.98 28.26
N ARG A 794 -22.23 -21.42 27.95
CA ARG A 794 -21.18 -21.13 28.94
C ARG A 794 -21.59 -19.99 29.88
N GLU A 795 -22.11 -18.89 29.36
CA GLU A 795 -22.59 -17.72 30.11
C GLU A 795 -23.78 -18.13 31.00
N LEU A 796 -24.70 -18.87 30.42
CA LEU A 796 -25.84 -19.41 31.18
C LEU A 796 -25.37 -20.34 32.31
N GLY A 797 -24.36 -21.17 32.04
CA GLY A 797 -23.76 -22.02 33.08
C GLY A 797 -23.14 -21.21 34.24
N MET A 798 -22.59 -20.03 33.96
CA MET A 798 -22.07 -19.12 34.97
C MET A 798 -23.15 -18.39 35.76
N MET A 799 -24.32 -18.17 35.19
CA MET A 799 -25.51 -17.61 35.82
C MET A 799 -26.28 -18.66 36.64
N SER A 800 -25.90 -19.93 36.55
CA SER A 800 -26.53 -21.02 37.27
C SER A 800 -26.13 -21.10 38.72
N ASP A 801 -27.01 -21.60 39.58
CA ASP A 801 -26.69 -21.87 40.99
C ASP A 801 -25.65 -23.02 41.05
N LYS A 802 -24.43 -22.73 41.54
CA LYS A 802 -23.40 -23.76 41.75
C LYS A 802 -23.64 -24.65 42.94
N THR A 803 -24.65 -24.32 43.75
CA THR A 803 -25.02 -25.10 44.97
C THR A 803 -26.16 -26.09 44.73
N ALA A 804 -26.73 -26.08 43.54
CA ALA A 804 -27.73 -27.11 43.17
C ALA A 804 -27.02 -28.44 42.88
N PRO A 805 -27.45 -29.60 43.46
CA PRO A 805 -26.86 -30.91 43.27
C PRO A 805 -26.98 -31.42 41.85
#